data_89064ede91d4801922d2a1d96d132263
#
_entry.id   89064ede91d4801922d2a1d96d132263
#
_cell.length_a   1.000
_cell.length_b   1.000
_cell.length_c   1.000
_cell.angle_alpha   90.00
_cell.angle_beta   90.00
_cell.angle_gamma   90.00
#
_symmetry.space_group_name_H-M   'P 1'
#
loop_
_entity.id
_entity.type
_entity.pdbx_description
1 polymer ?
#
loop_
_entity_poly.entity_id
_entity_poly.type
_entity_poly.pdbx_seq_one_letter_code
_entity_poly.pdbx_strand_id
1 'polypeptide(L)'
;MAWAVCGLLIGASALQSCKDDDVILTGQPDWLGNSIYERLQEDGNYTTMLRLIDDQKEMKLAETLGRTGSKTLFVADDAAFNEWFKNNDWGVTKYEDLSEAQRKLLVKNAMIDNAYLIELLSNLPVSGSKPLTGMCMRRATATEVSDSITVLTADKMPGTLSWDYVRERKGGIHILRDNTAAPMIHFLPAFMRTNKITDSDLEILTNGVSKSIEDSWVNGMKVMESDITCKNGYVQKVGGVIESPSNMADIIRNHKDMSMWSHLLDRFSAPYWIGSDADLGIDSLFELRYFADITPRGKNEYTPGDQNVEPQAVDATLRFDPGWNTYYNYGSSSINGIGPDAAVMIVPSNEALSHYWDHDGKVLQEKYHEWDSIPDLVLSKLLNVNMLTSFVESVPSKFASVLDDAKMELGIKPADITSCYMGCNGVVYMTNRVFAPRAYSSVSFPALIHNDIMSIIYWAIDDETLSFGPYLNSMDSYYSLFLPTDSAMLNYIDPVSFGEAKQILWQFYFDSSASSSQRVKARRYYVIKNPETGEYTKDQYIGEAANDMVRNRLEDMLNQLIIVGNVEDGHQYYKSKGGSMVKITNAGVENVMTASGGFQLENGQPLTVSTIYDQSTTGNGKSYLLKGGILEGASKSVYETLKEYPEMKPFLDLLDGNDEDSTKYNLLINTSGTYHSTNYMQNKNIRLFEKYNYTVYVPEASTIQQLIDNKFLPTWDDYDAQTEEIWGSEDKARKARALIRTRIFNFLRYHIQDNAIYIGATPPDEQPVRYETAKLNPETQKFFSLMIDVDDNSLTVGYGTDEKAQKAQKRHVITNGGLYNLMCREYWLSGSGTGRKINSSSDAVVHLIDGPLFYDNSLTAKTWEEELEELKNN
;
A
#
# COMPACT_ATOMS: atom_id res chain seq x y z
N MET A 1 21.84 49.07 19.56
CA MET A 1 21.36 49.90 20.67
C MET A 1 20.18 50.83 20.34
N ALA A 2 19.72 50.93 19.11
CA ALA A 2 18.61 51.83 18.72
C ALA A 2 17.21 51.18 18.78
N TRP A 3 17.12 49.85 18.93
CA TRP A 3 15.83 49.12 19.01
C TRP A 3 15.32 48.86 20.44
N ALA A 4 16.16 49.10 21.44
CA ALA A 4 15.81 48.91 22.86
C ALA A 4 15.14 50.15 23.47
N VAL A 5 15.21 51.32 22.82
CA VAL A 5 14.66 52.57 23.33
C VAL A 5 13.24 52.82 22.83
N CYS A 6 12.86 52.32 21.65
CA CYS A 6 11.49 52.42 21.15
C CYS A 6 10.47 51.46 21.84
N GLY A 7 10.95 50.33 22.37
CA GLY A 7 10.09 49.38 23.12
C GLY A 7 9.69 49.87 24.51
N LEU A 8 10.47 50.72 25.11
CA LEU A 8 10.22 51.28 26.47
C LEU A 8 9.29 52.54 26.44
N LEU A 9 9.17 53.20 25.29
CA LEU A 9 8.26 54.37 25.15
C LEU A 9 6.84 53.98 24.79
N ILE A 10 6.62 52.78 24.21
CA ILE A 10 5.27 52.25 23.92
C ILE A 10 4.68 51.57 25.15
N GLY A 11 5.51 51.01 26.02
CA GLY A 11 5.05 50.44 27.30
C GLY A 11 4.65 51.46 28.37
N ALA A 12 5.15 52.67 28.30
CA ALA A 12 4.84 53.75 29.27
C ALA A 12 3.55 54.55 28.96
N SER A 13 3.10 54.48 27.69
CA SER A 13 1.82 55.15 27.31
C SER A 13 0.60 54.27 27.50
N ALA A 14 0.79 52.94 27.69
CA ALA A 14 -0.33 52.00 27.94
C ALA A 14 -0.68 51.91 29.43
N LEU A 15 0.16 52.45 30.34
CA LEU A 15 -0.08 52.42 31.78
C LEU A 15 -0.67 53.70 32.34
N GLN A 16 -1.01 54.68 31.49
CA GLN A 16 -1.55 55.98 31.95
C GLN A 16 -3.02 56.17 31.59
N SER A 17 -3.69 55.13 31.11
CA SER A 17 -5.12 55.18 30.75
C SER A 17 -6.04 54.51 31.78
N CYS A 18 -5.58 54.18 32.95
CA CYS A 18 -6.45 53.69 34.03
C CYS A 18 -6.25 54.53 35.28
N LYS A 19 -6.64 55.78 35.24
CA LYS A 19 -6.99 56.56 36.43
C LYS A 19 -8.27 57.35 36.16
N ASP A 20 -9.17 57.09 37.07
CA ASP A 20 -10.42 57.80 37.34
C ASP A 20 -11.55 57.52 36.31
N ASP A 21 -12.34 56.57 36.64
CA ASP A 21 -13.67 56.75 37.18
C ASP A 21 -14.18 55.40 37.64
N ASP A 22 -14.27 55.20 38.97
CA ASP A 22 -15.10 54.16 39.60
C ASP A 22 -16.57 54.46 39.24
N VAL A 23 -16.97 54.25 37.98
CA VAL A 23 -18.33 53.92 37.70
C VAL A 23 -18.52 52.46 38.11
N ILE A 24 -18.75 52.27 39.37
CA ILE A 24 -19.42 51.06 39.85
C ILE A 24 -20.78 51.07 39.13
N LEU A 25 -20.85 50.42 37.98
CA LEU A 25 -22.12 49.99 37.40
C LEU A 25 -22.75 48.96 38.34
N THR A 26 -23.38 49.42 39.38
CA THR A 26 -24.13 48.65 40.38
C THR A 26 -25.47 48.10 39.83
N GLY A 27 -25.69 48.19 38.56
CA GLY A 27 -26.78 47.53 37.83
C GLY A 27 -26.38 47.11 36.46
N GLN A 28 -26.50 45.84 36.17
CA GLN A 28 -26.43 45.36 34.82
C GLN A 28 -27.63 45.99 34.04
N PRO A 29 -27.41 46.45 32.78
CA PRO A 29 -28.51 46.97 31.99
C PRO A 29 -29.65 45.96 31.86
N ASP A 30 -30.88 46.35 32.13
CA ASP A 30 -32.08 45.48 32.06
C ASP A 30 -32.29 44.81 30.69
N TRP A 31 -31.67 45.36 29.63
CA TRP A 31 -31.75 44.80 28.28
C TRP A 31 -30.85 43.57 28.08
N LEU A 32 -29.93 43.24 28.98
CA LEU A 32 -29.11 42.04 28.89
C LEU A 32 -29.88 40.77 29.24
N GLY A 33 -31.04 40.83 29.81
CA GLY A 33 -31.83 39.65 30.22
C GLY A 33 -31.23 38.87 31.38
N ASN A 34 -31.75 37.69 31.60
CA ASN A 34 -31.31 36.75 32.65
C ASN A 34 -30.00 36.09 32.30
N SER A 35 -29.23 35.71 33.31
CA SER A 35 -28.14 34.74 33.15
C SER A 35 -28.68 33.34 32.82
N ILE A 36 -27.81 32.43 32.39
CA ILE A 36 -28.18 31.04 32.18
C ILE A 36 -28.80 30.44 33.43
N TYR A 37 -28.22 30.68 34.61
CA TYR A 37 -28.72 30.20 35.87
C TYR A 37 -30.12 30.79 36.24
N GLU A 38 -30.28 32.13 36.16
CA GLU A 38 -31.54 32.80 36.41
C GLU A 38 -32.65 32.37 35.43
N ARG A 39 -32.27 32.10 34.16
CA ARG A 39 -33.21 31.60 33.15
C ARG A 39 -33.77 30.23 33.50
N LEU A 40 -32.91 29.28 33.96
CA LEU A 40 -33.35 27.98 34.39
C LEU A 40 -34.25 28.03 35.63
N GLN A 41 -33.99 28.98 36.55
CA GLN A 41 -34.86 29.20 37.71
C GLN A 41 -36.21 29.77 37.28
N GLU A 42 -36.26 30.72 36.36
CA GLU A 42 -37.51 31.33 35.86
C GLU A 42 -38.36 30.29 35.12
N ASP A 43 -37.77 29.44 34.28
CA ASP A 43 -38.50 28.41 33.54
C ASP A 43 -39.10 27.33 34.47
N GLY A 44 -38.54 27.10 35.66
CA GLY A 44 -39.13 26.35 36.80
C GLY A 44 -39.18 24.84 36.65
N ASN A 45 -38.83 24.27 35.51
CA ASN A 45 -38.86 22.79 35.24
C ASN A 45 -37.45 22.17 35.01
N TYR A 46 -36.42 22.81 35.59
CA TYR A 46 -35.02 22.40 35.53
C TYR A 46 -34.41 22.21 36.91
N THR A 47 -35.20 21.72 37.87
CA THR A 47 -34.77 21.58 39.27
C THR A 47 -33.63 20.62 39.44
N THR A 48 -33.59 19.52 38.71
CA THR A 48 -32.53 18.54 38.72
C THR A 48 -31.24 19.11 38.13
N MET A 49 -31.29 19.83 37.01
CA MET A 49 -30.12 20.49 36.43
C MET A 49 -29.56 21.60 37.33
N LEU A 50 -30.42 22.42 37.94
CA LEU A 50 -30.03 23.44 38.89
C LEU A 50 -29.32 22.81 40.10
N ARG A 51 -29.85 21.70 40.62
CA ARG A 51 -29.23 20.95 41.73
C ARG A 51 -27.85 20.39 41.34
N LEU A 52 -27.71 19.85 40.10
CA LEU A 52 -26.42 19.43 39.59
C LEU A 52 -25.41 20.57 39.52
N ILE A 53 -25.82 21.77 39.11
CA ILE A 53 -25.01 22.99 39.05
C ILE A 53 -24.61 23.44 40.45
N ASP A 54 -25.55 23.47 41.40
CA ASP A 54 -25.34 23.89 42.80
C ASP A 54 -24.40 22.96 43.55
N ASP A 55 -24.41 21.66 43.26
CA ASP A 55 -23.54 20.68 43.90
C ASP A 55 -22.07 20.82 43.47
N GLN A 56 -21.77 21.53 42.35
CA GLN A 56 -20.41 21.80 41.87
C GLN A 56 -19.77 23.00 42.61
N LYS A 57 -19.69 22.96 43.93
CA LYS A 57 -19.24 24.07 44.80
C LYS A 57 -17.75 24.43 44.58
N GLU A 58 -16.91 23.42 44.37
CA GLU A 58 -15.47 23.64 44.16
C GLU A 58 -15.21 24.41 42.86
N MET A 59 -16.01 24.15 41.85
CA MET A 59 -15.95 24.83 40.55
C MET A 59 -16.63 26.17 40.50
N LYS A 60 -17.37 26.55 41.58
CA LYS A 60 -18.20 27.76 41.65
C LYS A 60 -19.12 27.93 40.44
N LEU A 61 -19.69 26.79 39.94
CA LEU A 61 -20.39 26.74 38.67
C LEU A 61 -21.67 27.60 38.68
N ALA A 62 -22.42 27.56 39.80
CA ALA A 62 -23.58 28.41 39.98
C ALA A 62 -23.25 29.89 39.91
N GLU A 63 -22.09 30.31 40.50
CA GLU A 63 -21.61 31.68 40.39
C GLU A 63 -21.22 32.05 38.97
N THR A 64 -20.51 31.15 38.26
CA THR A 64 -20.10 31.34 36.84
C THR A 64 -21.33 31.49 35.94
N LEU A 65 -22.28 30.58 36.03
CA LEU A 65 -23.52 30.63 35.22
C LEU A 65 -24.52 31.69 35.65
N GLY A 66 -24.40 32.27 36.84
CA GLY A 66 -25.19 33.34 37.39
C GLY A 66 -24.69 34.76 37.09
N ARG A 67 -23.43 34.88 36.64
CA ARG A 67 -22.79 36.21 36.44
C ARG A 67 -22.52 36.52 34.96
N THR A 68 -21.31 36.85 34.70
CA THR A 68 -20.80 37.18 33.36
C THR A 68 -19.93 36.02 32.85
N GLY A 69 -19.90 35.80 31.55
CA GLY A 69 -19.12 34.76 30.92
C GLY A 69 -19.58 34.46 29.49
N SER A 70 -19.06 33.42 28.92
CA SER A 70 -19.44 32.99 27.58
C SER A 70 -19.58 31.48 27.64
N LYS A 71 -20.81 31.00 27.80
CA LYS A 71 -21.11 29.55 27.91
C LYS A 71 -22.23 29.15 26.98
N THR A 72 -22.23 27.89 26.55
CA THR A 72 -23.37 27.21 25.95
C THR A 72 -23.73 26.05 26.84
N LEU A 73 -24.97 25.99 27.33
CA LEU A 73 -25.43 24.93 28.20
C LEU A 73 -26.61 24.20 27.53
N PHE A 74 -26.47 22.89 27.42
CA PHE A 74 -27.51 21.99 26.93
C PHE A 74 -28.27 21.44 28.13
N VAL A 75 -29.57 21.62 28.15
CA VAL A 75 -30.37 21.30 29.35
C VAL A 75 -31.50 20.34 29.02
N ALA A 76 -31.60 19.29 29.84
CA ALA A 76 -32.75 18.40 29.92
C ALA A 76 -33.67 18.88 31.05
N ASP A 77 -34.98 18.81 30.86
CA ASP A 77 -35.97 19.14 31.89
C ASP A 77 -36.09 18.03 32.92
N ASP A 78 -36.87 18.30 33.97
CA ASP A 78 -37.11 17.33 35.06
C ASP A 78 -37.86 16.08 34.59
N ALA A 79 -38.69 16.19 33.55
CA ALA A 79 -39.36 15.04 32.93
C ALA A 79 -38.36 14.12 32.25
N ALA A 80 -37.43 14.68 31.50
CA ALA A 80 -36.37 13.94 30.85
C ALA A 80 -35.42 13.26 31.87
N PHE A 81 -35.06 13.92 32.96
CA PHE A 81 -34.30 13.32 34.04
C PHE A 81 -35.06 12.17 34.74
N ASN A 82 -36.36 12.37 34.97
CA ASN A 82 -37.18 11.30 35.55
C ASN A 82 -37.31 10.05 34.66
N GLU A 83 -37.31 10.25 33.33
CA GLU A 83 -37.29 9.14 32.38
C GLU A 83 -35.94 8.47 32.37
N TRP A 84 -34.84 9.24 32.35
CA TRP A 84 -33.47 8.75 32.40
C TRP A 84 -33.19 7.91 33.65
N PHE A 85 -33.67 8.33 34.84
CA PHE A 85 -33.54 7.54 36.06
C PHE A 85 -34.27 6.17 36.05
N LYS A 86 -35.19 5.97 35.13
CA LYS A 86 -35.86 4.65 34.98
C LYS A 86 -34.99 3.68 34.17
N ASN A 87 -34.18 4.21 33.23
CA ASN A 87 -33.36 3.39 32.33
C ASN A 87 -32.10 4.18 31.93
N ASN A 88 -30.99 3.88 32.53
CA ASN A 88 -29.67 4.44 32.18
C ASN A 88 -28.57 3.39 32.39
N ASP A 89 -27.43 3.55 31.72
CA ASP A 89 -26.30 2.60 31.77
C ASP A 89 -25.58 2.58 33.14
N TRP A 90 -25.81 3.59 33.99
CA TRP A 90 -25.18 3.67 35.29
C TRP A 90 -25.95 2.92 36.38
N GLY A 91 -27.16 2.45 36.09
CA GLY A 91 -28.03 1.74 37.06
C GLY A 91 -28.51 2.60 38.24
N VAL A 92 -28.46 3.93 38.07
CA VAL A 92 -28.93 4.88 39.11
C VAL A 92 -30.42 5.14 38.92
N THR A 93 -31.19 5.16 40.00
CA THR A 93 -32.66 5.27 39.94
C THR A 93 -33.18 6.61 40.43
N LYS A 94 -32.32 7.42 41.02
CA LYS A 94 -32.65 8.74 41.56
C LYS A 94 -31.40 9.58 41.74
N TYR A 95 -31.56 10.87 41.94
CA TYR A 95 -30.46 11.84 42.11
C TYR A 95 -29.45 11.43 43.19
N GLU A 96 -29.96 10.93 44.36
CA GLU A 96 -29.12 10.55 45.51
C GLU A 96 -28.20 9.35 45.23
N ASP A 97 -28.52 8.55 44.23
CA ASP A 97 -27.71 7.40 43.83
C ASP A 97 -26.47 7.83 42.98
N LEU A 98 -26.48 9.06 42.46
CA LEU A 98 -25.36 9.61 41.69
C LEU A 98 -24.16 9.87 42.57
N SER A 99 -23.00 9.36 42.22
CA SER A 99 -21.73 9.72 42.76
C SER A 99 -21.38 11.18 42.42
N GLU A 100 -20.44 11.76 43.14
CA GLU A 100 -19.93 13.12 42.87
C GLU A 100 -19.33 13.20 41.45
N ALA A 101 -18.55 12.21 41.03
CA ALA A 101 -17.97 12.12 39.69
C ALA A 101 -19.05 12.09 38.61
N GLN A 102 -20.14 11.32 38.82
CA GLN A 102 -21.24 11.25 37.87
C GLN A 102 -21.98 12.57 37.77
N ARG A 103 -22.23 13.28 38.88
CA ARG A 103 -22.86 14.61 38.87
C ARG A 103 -22.00 15.63 38.12
N LYS A 104 -20.68 15.63 38.40
CA LYS A 104 -19.71 16.49 37.73
C LYS A 104 -19.73 16.23 36.22
N LEU A 105 -19.71 14.96 35.81
CA LEU A 105 -19.68 14.53 34.41
C LEU A 105 -20.94 14.98 33.65
N LEU A 106 -22.14 14.79 34.24
CA LEU A 106 -23.41 15.21 33.62
C LEU A 106 -23.43 16.70 33.30
N VAL A 107 -22.94 17.55 34.19
CA VAL A 107 -22.91 19.00 33.95
C VAL A 107 -21.82 19.41 32.97
N LYS A 108 -20.60 18.91 33.15
CA LYS A 108 -19.47 19.28 32.30
C LYS A 108 -19.69 18.85 30.85
N ASN A 109 -20.24 17.65 30.65
CA ASN A 109 -20.49 17.14 29.31
C ASN A 109 -21.63 17.89 28.59
N ALA A 110 -22.57 18.46 29.37
CA ALA A 110 -23.65 19.31 28.85
C ALA A 110 -23.24 20.79 28.61
N MET A 111 -21.97 21.15 28.84
CA MET A 111 -21.50 22.51 28.75
C MET A 111 -20.33 22.70 27.78
N ILE A 112 -20.35 23.79 27.02
CA ILE A 112 -19.22 24.24 26.21
C ILE A 112 -18.76 25.59 26.74
N ASP A 113 -17.43 25.74 26.93
CA ASP A 113 -16.78 26.92 27.49
C ASP A 113 -16.68 28.11 26.52
N ASN A 114 -17.73 28.29 25.70
CA ASN A 114 -17.91 29.43 24.82
C ASN A 114 -19.40 29.58 24.46
N ALA A 115 -19.83 30.76 24.05
CA ALA A 115 -21.21 31.02 23.63
C ALA A 115 -21.36 30.74 22.12
N TYR A 116 -22.12 29.69 21.84
CA TYR A 116 -22.43 29.29 20.47
C TYR A 116 -23.93 29.24 20.21
N LEU A 117 -24.35 29.89 19.12
CA LEU A 117 -25.60 29.50 18.49
C LEU A 117 -25.50 28.08 17.98
N ILE A 118 -26.60 27.35 18.00
CA ILE A 118 -26.59 25.92 17.65
C ILE A 118 -25.94 25.62 16.30
N GLU A 119 -26.24 26.45 15.27
CA GLU A 119 -25.69 26.25 13.93
C GLU A 119 -24.16 26.48 13.85
N LEU A 120 -23.61 27.31 14.73
CA LEU A 120 -22.18 27.63 14.72
C LEU A 120 -21.31 26.48 15.25
N LEU A 121 -21.90 25.52 15.93
CA LEU A 121 -21.17 24.35 16.43
C LEU A 121 -20.55 23.56 15.28
N SER A 122 -21.21 23.50 14.13
CA SER A 122 -20.71 22.77 12.95
C SER A 122 -19.71 23.56 12.10
N ASN A 123 -19.38 24.79 12.46
CA ASN A 123 -18.49 25.62 11.66
C ASN A 123 -17.01 25.38 12.02
N LEU A 124 -16.17 25.22 11.00
CA LEU A 124 -14.71 25.13 11.15
C LEU A 124 -14.11 26.53 11.01
N PRO A 125 -13.51 27.10 12.07
CA PRO A 125 -12.78 28.34 11.97
C PRO A 125 -11.57 28.22 11.05
N VAL A 126 -11.38 29.20 10.17
CA VAL A 126 -10.22 29.29 9.27
C VAL A 126 -9.51 30.61 9.54
N SER A 127 -8.21 30.57 9.82
CA SER A 127 -7.42 31.77 10.09
C SER A 127 -7.48 32.75 8.91
N GLY A 128 -7.87 34.00 9.17
CA GLY A 128 -7.93 35.05 8.16
C GLY A 128 -9.07 34.94 7.13
N SER A 129 -9.99 33.97 7.30
CA SER A 129 -11.11 33.73 6.37
C SER A 129 -12.44 33.58 7.11
N LYS A 130 -13.54 33.54 6.37
CA LYS A 130 -14.84 33.17 6.94
C LYS A 130 -14.80 31.69 7.38
N PRO A 131 -15.41 31.36 8.52
CA PRO A 131 -15.54 29.95 8.93
C PRO A 131 -16.25 29.13 7.85
N LEU A 132 -15.79 27.88 7.68
CA LEU A 132 -16.44 26.92 6.79
C LEU A 132 -17.65 26.33 7.50
N THR A 133 -18.83 26.51 6.95
CA THR A 133 -20.09 26.07 7.54
C THR A 133 -20.31 24.56 7.36
N GLY A 134 -20.78 23.91 8.42
CA GLY A 134 -21.17 22.50 8.35
C GLY A 134 -20.01 21.52 8.19
N MET A 135 -18.78 21.89 8.56
CA MET A 135 -17.60 21.04 8.40
C MET A 135 -17.27 20.19 9.63
N CYS A 136 -17.91 20.46 10.78
CA CYS A 136 -17.57 19.80 12.04
C CYS A 136 -18.75 19.05 12.62
N MET A 137 -18.47 17.85 13.18
CA MET A 137 -19.44 17.04 13.89
C MET A 137 -19.16 16.92 15.39
N ARG A 138 -18.03 17.41 15.89
CA ARG A 138 -17.61 17.29 17.29
C ARG A 138 -17.04 18.59 17.81
N ARG A 139 -17.33 18.87 19.10
CA ARG A 139 -16.73 20.01 19.83
C ARG A 139 -16.36 19.61 21.23
N ALA A 140 -15.25 20.18 21.76
CA ALA A 140 -14.88 20.02 23.14
C ALA A 140 -15.98 20.54 24.07
N THR A 141 -16.21 19.79 25.14
CA THR A 141 -17.05 20.20 26.28
C THR A 141 -16.17 20.73 27.42
N ALA A 142 -16.77 21.06 28.55
CA ALA A 142 -16.05 21.40 29.79
C ALA A 142 -15.50 20.17 30.54
N THR A 143 -15.61 18.95 29.98
CA THR A 143 -15.04 17.73 30.58
C THR A 143 -13.52 17.73 30.53
N GLU A 144 -12.90 17.04 31.47
CA GLU A 144 -11.46 16.87 31.59
C GLU A 144 -11.04 15.42 31.40
N VAL A 145 -9.79 15.18 31.03
CA VAL A 145 -9.24 13.81 30.82
C VAL A 145 -9.34 12.97 32.08
N SER A 146 -9.07 13.55 33.26
CA SER A 146 -9.17 12.88 34.54
C SER A 146 -10.56 12.30 34.88
N ASP A 147 -11.60 12.80 34.23
CA ASP A 147 -12.97 12.33 34.42
C ASP A 147 -13.18 10.91 33.84
N SER A 148 -12.22 10.36 33.05
CA SER A 148 -12.26 9.01 32.46
C SER A 148 -11.54 7.93 33.28
N ILE A 149 -10.95 8.24 34.44
CA ILE A 149 -10.21 7.27 35.26
C ILE A 149 -11.18 6.25 35.87
N THR A 150 -10.84 4.98 35.71
CA THR A 150 -11.58 3.85 36.28
C THR A 150 -10.60 2.84 36.88
N VAL A 151 -11.13 1.91 37.69
CA VAL A 151 -10.35 0.78 38.23
C VAL A 151 -10.65 -0.45 37.41
N LEU A 152 -9.61 -1.02 36.75
CA LEU A 152 -9.71 -2.27 36.02
C LEU A 152 -9.10 -3.41 36.87
N THR A 153 -9.96 -4.37 37.27
CA THR A 153 -9.59 -5.53 38.04
C THR A 153 -9.09 -6.68 37.17
N ALA A 154 -8.28 -7.58 37.75
CA ALA A 154 -7.63 -8.67 37.01
C ALA A 154 -8.58 -9.56 36.17
N ASP A 155 -9.80 -9.77 36.69
CA ASP A 155 -10.85 -10.55 36.01
C ASP A 155 -11.43 -9.88 34.77
N LYS A 156 -11.23 -8.57 34.63
CA LYS A 156 -11.67 -7.77 33.48
C LYS A 156 -10.54 -7.42 32.51
N MET A 157 -9.30 -7.79 32.82
CA MET A 157 -8.15 -7.55 31.97
C MET A 157 -8.09 -8.57 30.83
N PRO A 158 -7.76 -8.14 29.58
CA PRO A 158 -7.51 -9.06 28.49
C PRO A 158 -6.50 -10.15 28.83
N GLY A 159 -6.72 -11.39 28.38
CA GLY A 159 -5.86 -12.55 28.67
C GLY A 159 -4.56 -12.63 27.84
N THR A 160 -4.00 -11.50 27.39
CA THR A 160 -2.82 -11.45 26.52
C THR A 160 -1.56 -11.11 27.29
N LEU A 161 -0.39 -11.46 26.71
CA LEU A 161 0.93 -11.20 27.30
C LEU A 161 1.16 -9.71 27.65
N SER A 162 0.60 -8.81 26.87
CA SER A 162 0.70 -7.37 27.10
C SER A 162 0.06 -6.89 28.40
N TRP A 163 -0.82 -7.72 29.00
CA TRP A 163 -1.50 -7.42 30.27
C TRP A 163 -0.94 -8.16 31.46
N ASP A 164 -0.09 -9.17 31.28
CA ASP A 164 0.37 -10.06 32.36
C ASP A 164 1.10 -9.31 33.47
N TYR A 165 1.91 -8.32 33.14
CA TYR A 165 2.72 -7.57 34.10
C TYR A 165 1.89 -6.73 35.08
N VAL A 166 0.64 -6.40 34.77
CA VAL A 166 -0.29 -5.67 35.65
C VAL A 166 -1.33 -6.56 36.31
N ARG A 167 -1.54 -7.78 35.78
CA ARG A 167 -2.57 -8.71 36.27
C ARG A 167 -2.40 -9.12 37.73
N GLU A 168 -1.16 -9.21 38.22
CA GLU A 168 -0.86 -9.60 39.59
C GLU A 168 -1.01 -8.44 40.59
N ARG A 169 -1.31 -7.22 40.16
CA ARG A 169 -1.50 -6.06 41.04
C ARG A 169 -2.77 -6.21 41.84
N LYS A 170 -2.60 -6.26 43.19
CA LYS A 170 -3.73 -6.36 44.12
C LYS A 170 -4.65 -5.14 44.02
N GLY A 171 -5.94 -5.40 43.84
CA GLY A 171 -6.94 -4.34 43.70
C GLY A 171 -7.11 -3.79 42.30
N GLY A 172 -6.37 -4.31 41.31
CA GLY A 172 -6.40 -3.84 39.95
C GLY A 172 -5.50 -2.65 39.66
N ILE A 173 -5.73 -1.98 38.54
CA ILE A 173 -5.01 -0.78 38.15
C ILE A 173 -5.97 0.39 37.92
N HIS A 174 -5.52 1.61 38.22
CA HIS A 174 -6.20 2.82 37.75
C HIS A 174 -5.84 3.07 36.31
N ILE A 175 -6.85 3.17 35.46
CA ILE A 175 -6.65 3.32 34.02
C ILE A 175 -7.51 4.45 33.47
N LEU A 176 -6.90 5.29 32.64
CA LEU A 176 -7.62 6.21 31.77
C LEU A 176 -8.23 5.40 30.64
N ARG A 177 -9.54 5.45 30.51
CA ARG A 177 -10.27 4.84 29.38
C ARG A 177 -10.06 5.67 28.11
N ASP A 178 -9.95 6.97 28.29
CA ASP A 178 -9.66 7.94 27.24
C ASP A 178 -8.55 8.88 27.72
N ASN A 179 -7.60 9.20 26.86
CA ASN A 179 -6.54 10.15 27.15
C ASN A 179 -6.86 11.59 26.70
N THR A 180 -8.08 11.84 26.30
CA THR A 180 -8.61 13.15 25.95
C THR A 180 -10.01 13.31 26.54
N ALA A 181 -10.42 14.56 26.75
CA ALA A 181 -11.78 14.85 27.18
C ALA A 181 -12.80 14.44 26.10
N ALA A 182 -13.91 13.83 26.52
CA ALA A 182 -14.97 13.40 25.61
C ALA A 182 -15.61 14.62 24.91
N PRO A 183 -15.62 14.69 23.58
CA PRO A 183 -16.27 15.76 22.86
C PRO A 183 -17.79 15.57 22.83
N MET A 184 -18.50 16.65 22.61
CA MET A 184 -19.90 16.64 22.24
C MET A 184 -20.02 16.32 20.75
N ILE A 185 -20.81 15.33 20.39
CA ILE A 185 -21.11 14.98 19.01
C ILE A 185 -22.41 15.67 18.62
N HIS A 186 -22.42 16.30 17.45
CA HIS A 186 -23.60 16.98 16.98
C HIS A 186 -23.87 16.71 15.49
N PHE A 187 -25.11 16.38 15.19
CA PHE A 187 -25.66 16.26 13.84
C PHE A 187 -26.62 17.42 13.61
N LEU A 188 -26.10 18.45 12.95
CA LEU A 188 -26.82 19.66 12.64
C LEU A 188 -27.18 19.71 11.17
N PRO A 189 -28.29 20.40 10.77
CA PRO A 189 -28.69 20.47 9.37
C PRO A 189 -27.60 20.93 8.42
N ALA A 190 -26.80 21.92 8.82
CA ALA A 190 -25.67 22.40 8.02
C ALA A 190 -24.60 21.34 7.81
N PHE A 191 -24.26 20.55 8.84
CA PHE A 191 -23.28 19.46 8.75
C PHE A 191 -23.82 18.34 7.86
N MET A 192 -25.07 17.93 8.06
CA MET A 192 -25.68 16.83 7.30
C MET A 192 -25.79 17.18 5.81
N ARG A 193 -26.19 18.39 5.47
CA ARG A 193 -26.25 18.87 4.08
C ARG A 193 -24.86 18.98 3.43
N THR A 194 -23.88 19.53 4.14
CA THR A 194 -22.51 19.68 3.62
C THR A 194 -21.90 18.31 3.30
N ASN A 195 -22.11 17.33 4.15
CA ASN A 195 -21.57 15.98 4.00
C ASN A 195 -22.53 15.03 3.25
N LYS A 196 -23.65 15.55 2.69
CA LYS A 196 -24.63 14.80 1.89
C LYS A 196 -25.22 13.61 2.65
N ILE A 197 -25.40 13.73 3.95
CA ILE A 197 -26.11 12.75 4.77
C ILE A 197 -27.60 12.89 4.45
N THR A 198 -28.27 11.77 4.30
CA THR A 198 -29.69 11.70 3.90
C THR A 198 -30.59 11.30 5.08
N ASP A 199 -31.90 11.48 4.91
CA ASP A 199 -32.89 11.02 5.90
C ASP A 199 -32.80 9.49 6.14
N SER A 200 -32.49 8.72 5.09
CA SER A 200 -32.26 7.27 5.19
C SER A 200 -31.01 6.92 6.00
N ASP A 201 -29.94 7.72 5.86
CA ASP A 201 -28.76 7.55 6.69
C ASP A 201 -29.06 7.82 8.15
N LEU A 202 -29.78 8.90 8.41
CA LEU A 202 -30.14 9.28 9.78
C LEU A 202 -31.05 8.26 10.45
N GLU A 203 -31.96 7.63 9.69
CA GLU A 203 -32.78 6.53 10.20
C GLU A 203 -31.94 5.36 10.71
N ILE A 204 -30.90 4.96 9.96
CA ILE A 204 -29.97 3.89 10.37
C ILE A 204 -29.09 4.35 11.55
N LEU A 205 -28.50 5.54 11.46
CA LEU A 205 -27.62 6.08 12.49
C LEU A 205 -28.31 6.25 13.85
N THR A 206 -29.62 6.46 13.85
CA THR A 206 -30.43 6.62 15.07
C THR A 206 -31.25 5.37 15.42
N ASN A 207 -31.00 4.23 14.79
CA ASN A 207 -31.80 3.00 14.96
C ASN A 207 -33.30 3.24 14.81
N GLY A 208 -33.71 4.03 13.82
CA GLY A 208 -35.08 4.33 13.49
C GLY A 208 -35.76 5.45 14.29
N VAL A 209 -35.05 6.12 15.20
CA VAL A 209 -35.59 7.22 16.02
C VAL A 209 -35.86 8.48 15.21
N SER A 210 -35.03 8.83 14.27
CA SER A 210 -35.20 10.02 13.43
C SER A 210 -35.01 9.72 11.95
N LYS A 211 -35.73 10.52 11.13
CA LYS A 211 -35.66 10.45 9.66
C LYS A 211 -35.46 11.83 9.01
N SER A 212 -35.23 12.89 9.79
CA SER A 212 -35.14 14.22 9.24
C SER A 212 -33.78 14.86 9.50
N ILE A 213 -33.09 15.20 8.41
CA ILE A 213 -31.82 15.97 8.44
C ILE A 213 -32.05 17.45 8.78
N GLU A 214 -33.30 17.91 8.88
CA GLU A 214 -33.65 19.26 9.32
C GLU A 214 -33.67 19.40 10.85
N ASP A 215 -33.65 18.28 11.57
CA ASP A 215 -33.57 18.27 13.04
C ASP A 215 -32.12 18.42 13.51
N SER A 216 -31.94 19.07 14.65
CA SER A 216 -30.62 19.17 15.33
C SER A 216 -30.52 18.14 16.44
N TRP A 217 -29.38 17.42 16.48
CA TRP A 217 -29.09 16.37 17.45
C TRP A 217 -27.75 16.59 18.14
N VAL A 218 -27.70 16.37 19.43
CA VAL A 218 -26.49 16.48 20.24
C VAL A 218 -26.37 15.27 21.17
N ASN A 219 -25.26 14.53 21.08
CA ASN A 219 -25.05 13.26 21.78
C ASN A 219 -26.28 12.33 21.72
N GLY A 220 -26.92 12.23 20.55
CA GLY A 220 -28.11 11.40 20.35
C GLY A 220 -29.43 12.00 20.88
N MET A 221 -29.40 13.18 21.47
CA MET A 221 -30.61 13.87 21.96
C MET A 221 -31.05 14.97 21.01
N LYS A 222 -32.36 15.01 20.69
CA LYS A 222 -32.93 16.03 19.83
C LYS A 222 -32.93 17.40 20.55
N VAL A 223 -32.49 18.44 19.86
CA VAL A 223 -32.63 19.83 20.33
C VAL A 223 -34.08 20.25 20.13
N MET A 224 -34.78 20.56 21.22
CA MET A 224 -36.20 20.89 21.22
C MET A 224 -36.44 22.39 21.05
N GLU A 225 -35.57 23.21 21.64
CA GLU A 225 -35.59 24.67 21.53
C GLU A 225 -34.14 25.17 21.57
N SER A 226 -33.72 25.95 20.57
CA SER A 226 -32.36 26.41 20.43
C SER A 226 -32.22 27.93 20.66
N ASP A 227 -30.96 28.32 20.94
CA ASP A 227 -30.50 29.71 20.92
C ASP A 227 -31.21 30.68 21.89
N ILE A 228 -31.65 30.12 23.04
CA ILE A 228 -32.21 30.92 24.11
C ILE A 228 -31.12 31.85 24.63
N THR A 229 -31.22 33.11 24.35
CA THR A 229 -30.22 34.10 24.67
C THR A 229 -30.23 34.45 26.16
N CYS A 230 -29.06 34.39 26.76
CA CYS A 230 -28.79 34.78 28.15
C CYS A 230 -27.66 35.82 28.18
N LYS A 231 -27.59 36.64 29.23
CA LYS A 231 -26.55 37.68 29.38
C LYS A 231 -25.09 37.11 29.36
N ASN A 232 -24.94 35.84 29.62
CA ASN A 232 -23.66 35.14 29.69
C ASN A 232 -23.55 33.89 28.76
N GLY A 233 -24.39 33.82 27.73
CA GLY A 233 -24.31 32.75 26.73
C GLY A 233 -25.65 32.30 26.20
N TYR A 234 -25.73 31.00 25.84
CA TYR A 234 -26.93 30.41 25.27
C TYR A 234 -27.36 29.16 26.03
N VAL A 235 -28.66 28.94 26.13
CA VAL A 235 -29.29 27.72 26.57
C VAL A 235 -29.87 27.01 25.35
N GLN A 236 -29.56 25.73 25.24
CA GLN A 236 -30.09 24.81 24.23
C GLN A 236 -30.92 23.73 24.98
N LYS A 237 -32.23 23.70 24.78
CA LYS A 237 -33.09 22.68 25.42
C LYS A 237 -33.08 21.39 24.63
N VAL A 238 -32.79 20.28 25.29
CA VAL A 238 -32.70 18.95 24.68
C VAL A 238 -33.75 18.00 25.24
N GLY A 239 -34.16 17.03 24.42
CA GLY A 239 -35.23 16.08 24.77
C GLY A 239 -34.81 14.97 25.73
N GLY A 240 -33.58 14.90 26.17
CA GLY A 240 -33.06 13.89 27.07
C GLY A 240 -31.77 14.29 27.77
N VAL A 241 -31.34 13.53 28.77
CA VAL A 241 -30.10 13.77 29.49
C VAL A 241 -28.91 13.49 28.59
N ILE A 242 -27.98 14.46 28.48
CA ILE A 242 -26.76 14.30 27.71
C ILE A 242 -25.73 13.55 28.54
N GLU A 243 -25.43 12.33 28.16
CA GLU A 243 -24.35 11.52 28.70
C GLU A 243 -23.06 11.72 27.88
N SER A 244 -21.92 11.49 28.54
CA SER A 244 -20.64 11.45 27.82
C SER A 244 -20.57 10.18 26.97
N PRO A 245 -20.46 10.30 25.64
CA PRO A 245 -20.39 9.11 24.79
C PRO A 245 -19.11 8.33 25.04
N SER A 246 -19.21 7.01 25.14
CA SER A 246 -18.05 6.11 25.21
C SER A 246 -17.30 6.10 23.87
N ASN A 247 -16.02 5.70 23.87
CA ASN A 247 -15.30 5.42 22.63
C ASN A 247 -15.76 4.10 21.98
N MET A 248 -15.38 3.88 20.73
CA MET A 248 -15.81 2.68 19.97
C MET A 248 -15.36 1.37 20.62
N ALA A 249 -14.15 1.32 21.19
CA ALA A 249 -13.64 0.12 21.85
C ALA A 249 -14.47 -0.22 23.09
N ASP A 250 -14.86 0.78 23.89
CA ASP A 250 -15.73 0.59 25.06
C ASP A 250 -17.14 0.16 24.69
N ILE A 251 -17.70 0.75 23.62
CA ILE A 251 -19.01 0.34 23.08
C ILE A 251 -18.98 -1.15 22.73
N ILE A 252 -17.96 -1.58 21.98
CA ILE A 252 -17.80 -2.97 21.56
C ILE A 252 -17.62 -3.90 22.77
N ARG A 253 -16.78 -3.49 23.75
CA ARG A 253 -16.47 -4.28 24.94
C ARG A 253 -17.71 -4.50 25.84
N ASN A 254 -18.55 -3.49 25.96
CA ASN A 254 -19.72 -3.55 26.86
C ASN A 254 -20.96 -4.14 26.18
N HIS A 255 -20.94 -4.41 24.88
CA HIS A 255 -22.08 -4.97 24.17
C HIS A 255 -21.98 -6.50 24.07
N LYS A 256 -22.95 -7.20 24.67
CA LYS A 256 -22.96 -8.68 24.76
C LYS A 256 -22.86 -9.40 23.42
N ASP A 257 -23.49 -8.85 22.37
CA ASP A 257 -23.54 -9.48 21.04
C ASP A 257 -22.32 -9.15 20.18
N MET A 258 -21.36 -8.35 20.70
CA MET A 258 -20.06 -8.04 20.08
C MET A 258 -18.87 -8.58 20.92
N SER A 259 -19.12 -9.41 21.93
CA SER A 259 -18.09 -9.88 22.86
C SER A 259 -16.98 -10.70 22.20
N MET A 260 -17.28 -11.49 21.16
CA MET A 260 -16.26 -12.21 20.41
C MET A 260 -15.33 -11.24 19.65
N TRP A 261 -15.90 -10.24 19.00
CA TRP A 261 -15.09 -9.22 18.32
C TRP A 261 -14.26 -8.40 19.29
N SER A 262 -14.82 -8.05 20.44
CA SER A 262 -14.09 -7.40 21.53
C SER A 262 -12.89 -8.22 21.99
N HIS A 263 -13.05 -9.53 22.15
CA HIS A 263 -11.97 -10.44 22.52
C HIS A 263 -10.83 -10.44 21.48
N LEU A 264 -11.17 -10.48 20.19
CA LEU A 264 -10.18 -10.39 19.12
C LEU A 264 -9.45 -9.03 19.11
N LEU A 265 -10.20 -7.94 19.33
CA LEU A 265 -9.65 -6.58 19.37
C LEU A 265 -8.71 -6.38 20.57
N ASP A 266 -9.04 -6.95 21.73
CA ASP A 266 -8.26 -6.84 22.97
C ASP A 266 -6.85 -7.48 22.84
N ARG A 267 -6.62 -8.38 21.90
CA ARG A 267 -5.29 -8.92 21.59
C ARG A 267 -4.30 -7.83 21.14
N PHE A 268 -4.81 -6.72 20.60
CA PHE A 268 -4.02 -5.57 20.15
C PHE A 268 -3.99 -4.45 21.20
N SER A 269 -4.34 -4.71 22.45
CA SER A 269 -4.38 -3.71 23.51
C SER A 269 -3.32 -3.94 24.58
N ALA A 270 -2.90 -2.85 25.22
CA ALA A 270 -2.00 -2.89 26.37
C ALA A 270 -2.27 -1.71 27.33
N PRO A 271 -2.04 -1.89 28.63
CA PRO A 271 -1.98 -0.79 29.57
C PRO A 271 -0.59 -0.14 29.53
N TYR A 272 -0.55 1.19 29.40
CA TYR A 272 0.70 1.97 29.41
C TYR A 272 0.76 2.81 30.68
N TRP A 273 1.82 2.66 31.46
CA TRP A 273 2.03 3.48 32.64
C TRP A 273 2.37 4.92 32.22
N ILE A 274 1.63 5.89 32.78
CA ILE A 274 1.79 7.32 32.47
C ILE A 274 2.22 8.16 33.68
N GLY A 275 2.38 7.56 34.84
CA GLY A 275 2.85 8.24 36.04
C GLY A 275 1.98 7.98 37.26
N SER A 276 1.96 8.96 38.16
CA SER A 276 1.11 9.01 39.36
C SER A 276 0.28 10.30 39.36
N ASP A 277 -0.85 10.28 40.01
CA ASP A 277 -1.67 11.47 40.23
C ASP A 277 -1.82 11.69 41.74
N ALA A 278 -1.03 12.63 42.27
CA ALA A 278 -1.01 12.91 43.72
C ALA A 278 -2.30 13.60 44.22
N ASP A 279 -2.96 14.36 43.33
CA ASP A 279 -4.20 15.08 43.67
C ASP A 279 -5.37 14.10 43.84
N LEU A 280 -5.34 13.03 43.07
CA LEU A 280 -6.31 11.92 43.19
C LEU A 280 -5.87 10.77 44.10
N GLY A 281 -4.66 10.85 44.64
CA GLY A 281 -4.08 9.80 45.50
C GLY A 281 -3.78 8.49 44.74
N ILE A 282 -3.47 8.60 43.43
CA ILE A 282 -3.19 7.46 42.56
C ILE A 282 -1.67 7.32 42.43
N ASP A 283 -1.10 6.25 42.94
CA ASP A 283 0.34 5.96 42.86
C ASP A 283 0.78 5.48 41.47
N SER A 284 -0.09 4.81 40.78
CA SER A 284 0.19 4.30 39.43
C SER A 284 -1.05 4.43 38.52
N LEU A 285 -0.95 5.31 37.57
CA LEU A 285 -1.97 5.56 36.55
C LEU A 285 -1.52 4.99 35.21
N PHE A 286 -2.42 4.27 34.58
CA PHE A 286 -2.21 3.68 33.25
C PHE A 286 -3.15 4.31 32.23
N GLU A 287 -2.79 4.18 30.96
CA GLU A 287 -3.58 4.54 29.81
C GLU A 287 -3.81 3.29 28.96
N LEU A 288 -5.04 3.02 28.59
CA LEU A 288 -5.35 1.96 27.62
C LEU A 288 -4.97 2.42 26.23
N ARG A 289 -4.15 1.63 25.54
CA ARG A 289 -3.78 1.85 24.13
C ARG A 289 -3.97 0.59 23.32
N TYR A 290 -4.30 0.78 22.05
CA TYR A 290 -4.25 -0.25 21.04
C TYR A 290 -3.04 -0.06 20.13
N PHE A 291 -2.42 -1.17 19.70
CA PHE A 291 -1.30 -1.15 18.76
C PHE A 291 -1.83 -0.77 17.40
N ALA A 292 -1.58 0.45 16.95
CA ALA A 292 -2.19 1.02 15.76
C ALA A 292 -1.20 1.87 14.96
N ASP A 293 -1.42 1.93 13.63
CA ASP A 293 -0.60 2.76 12.74
C ASP A 293 -0.89 4.25 12.93
N ILE A 294 -2.12 4.59 13.26
CA ILE A 294 -2.56 5.97 13.55
C ILE A 294 -2.83 6.08 15.03
N THR A 295 -1.94 6.76 15.75
CA THR A 295 -2.11 7.13 17.14
C THR A 295 -1.87 8.62 17.33
N PRO A 296 -2.50 9.28 18.31
CA PRO A 296 -2.29 10.71 18.57
C PRO A 296 -0.88 11.09 19.01
N ARG A 297 -0.09 10.13 19.50
CA ARG A 297 1.27 10.36 19.98
C ARG A 297 2.36 10.12 18.92
N GLY A 298 1.99 9.95 17.69
CA GLY A 298 2.91 9.65 16.61
C GLY A 298 3.03 8.15 16.31
N LYS A 299 3.94 7.79 15.43
CA LYS A 299 4.09 6.42 14.95
C LYS A 299 4.64 5.49 16.03
N ASN A 300 3.96 4.37 16.25
CA ASN A 300 4.53 3.13 16.80
C ASN A 300 5.30 3.25 18.14
N GLU A 301 4.86 4.09 19.07
CA GLU A 301 5.38 4.02 20.43
C GLU A 301 4.66 2.91 21.21
N TYR A 302 5.03 1.67 20.94
CA TYR A 302 4.54 0.47 21.65
C TYR A 302 5.33 0.15 22.92
N THR A 303 6.08 1.12 23.41
CA THR A 303 6.82 0.94 24.64
C THR A 303 5.89 1.20 25.80
N PRO A 304 5.64 0.24 26.69
CA PRO A 304 4.94 0.48 27.94
C PRO A 304 5.61 1.64 28.67
N GLY A 305 4.81 2.55 29.24
CA GLY A 305 5.35 3.69 29.99
C GLY A 305 6.09 3.30 31.26
N ASP A 306 5.92 2.07 31.76
CA ASP A 306 6.66 1.52 32.87
C ASP A 306 8.05 1.08 32.43
N GLN A 307 9.10 1.72 32.97
CA GLN A 307 10.50 1.43 32.64
C GLN A 307 10.95 0.01 33.03
N ASN A 308 10.17 -0.70 33.85
CA ASN A 308 10.46 -2.07 34.27
C ASN A 308 9.88 -3.13 33.32
N VAL A 309 9.19 -2.72 32.25
CA VAL A 309 8.59 -3.62 31.29
C VAL A 309 9.33 -3.51 29.96
N GLU A 310 9.87 -4.63 29.49
CA GLU A 310 10.50 -4.69 28.18
C GLU A 310 9.46 -4.46 27.07
N PRO A 311 9.80 -3.69 26.03
CA PRO A 311 8.90 -3.51 24.88
C PRO A 311 8.59 -4.87 24.26
N GLN A 312 7.32 -5.19 24.11
CA GLN A 312 6.92 -6.39 23.36
C GLN A 312 7.01 -6.10 21.87
N ALA A 313 7.59 -7.04 21.12
CA ALA A 313 7.54 -6.98 19.68
C ALA A 313 6.09 -7.17 19.22
N VAL A 314 5.58 -6.22 18.47
CA VAL A 314 4.24 -6.29 17.90
C VAL A 314 4.37 -6.71 16.44
N ASP A 315 3.88 -7.89 16.11
CA ASP A 315 3.98 -8.44 14.76
C ASP A 315 2.94 -7.83 13.80
N ALA A 316 1.89 -7.22 14.36
CA ALA A 316 0.82 -6.61 13.59
C ALA A 316 0.22 -5.40 14.31
N THR A 317 -0.40 -4.50 13.55
CA THR A 317 -1.06 -3.29 14.05
C THR A 317 -2.47 -3.15 13.52
N LEU A 318 -3.30 -2.44 14.26
CA LEU A 318 -4.60 -1.97 13.79
C LEU A 318 -4.43 -0.70 12.95
N ARG A 319 -5.40 -0.41 12.09
CA ARG A 319 -5.39 0.80 11.26
C ARG A 319 -5.40 2.08 12.09
N PHE A 320 -6.13 2.09 13.21
CA PHE A 320 -6.19 3.18 14.18
C PHE A 320 -6.51 2.64 15.57
N ASP A 321 -6.27 3.45 16.61
CA ASP A 321 -6.65 3.12 17.98
C ASP A 321 -8.14 3.43 18.22
N PRO A 322 -9.02 2.41 18.43
CA PRO A 322 -10.46 2.61 18.63
C PRO A 322 -10.82 3.12 20.01
N GLY A 323 -9.87 3.18 20.94
CA GLY A 323 -10.03 3.71 22.29
C GLY A 323 -9.73 5.21 22.42
N TRP A 324 -9.36 5.88 21.33
CA TRP A 324 -9.02 7.30 21.36
C TRP A 324 -10.19 8.21 21.04
N ASN A 325 -10.41 9.16 21.90
CA ASN A 325 -11.42 10.19 21.79
C ASN A 325 -11.19 11.17 20.63
N THR A 326 -9.94 11.62 20.46
CA THR A 326 -9.53 12.50 19.36
C THR A 326 -8.81 11.73 18.29
N TYR A 327 -9.50 10.81 17.66
CA TYR A 327 -8.98 9.98 16.60
C TYR A 327 -8.38 10.77 15.42
N TYR A 328 -8.91 11.96 15.13
CA TYR A 328 -8.46 12.78 14.01
C TYR A 328 -7.69 14.01 14.47
N ASN A 329 -6.38 13.96 14.40
CA ASN A 329 -5.52 15.14 14.38
C ASN A 329 -5.31 15.57 12.94
N TYR A 330 -6.11 16.53 12.46
CA TYR A 330 -5.81 17.23 11.21
C TYR A 330 -4.60 18.14 11.43
N GLY A 331 -3.38 17.58 11.33
CA GLY A 331 -2.13 18.32 11.33
C GLY A 331 -1.92 19.25 12.54
N SER A 332 -0.84 20.01 12.51
CA SER A 332 -0.47 21.02 13.52
C SER A 332 -1.43 22.22 13.60
N SER A 333 -2.50 22.26 12.82
CA SER A 333 -3.53 23.29 12.78
C SER A 333 -4.86 22.88 13.41
N SER A 334 -4.92 21.73 14.10
CA SER A 334 -6.12 21.35 14.84
C SER A 334 -6.38 22.38 15.92
N ILE A 335 -7.42 23.15 15.73
CA ILE A 335 -7.95 24.02 16.77
C ILE A 335 -8.48 23.07 17.84
N ASN A 336 -7.88 23.13 19.03
CA ASN A 336 -8.23 22.24 20.14
C ASN A 336 -9.76 22.13 20.30
N GLY A 337 -10.24 20.92 20.32
CA GLY A 337 -11.64 20.61 20.58
C GLY A 337 -12.60 20.68 19.42
N ILE A 338 -12.13 20.79 18.17
CA ILE A 338 -12.98 20.73 16.98
C ILE A 338 -12.63 19.47 16.16
N GLY A 339 -13.63 18.65 15.84
CA GLY A 339 -13.48 17.45 15.03
C GLY A 339 -14.37 17.45 13.79
N PRO A 340 -13.79 17.55 12.59
CA PRO A 340 -14.57 17.56 11.34
C PRO A 340 -15.12 16.18 10.97
N ASP A 341 -14.46 15.11 11.35
CA ASP A 341 -14.83 13.73 11.01
C ASP A 341 -14.61 12.81 12.20
N ALA A 342 -14.93 11.54 12.03
CA ALA A 342 -14.74 10.46 12.98
C ALA A 342 -14.41 9.15 12.24
N ALA A 343 -14.04 8.10 12.96
CA ALA A 343 -13.82 6.79 12.39
C ALA A 343 -15.12 5.97 12.34
N VAL A 344 -15.04 4.79 11.71
CA VAL A 344 -16.10 3.78 11.72
C VAL A 344 -15.48 2.41 12.00
N MET A 345 -16.16 1.63 12.81
CA MET A 345 -15.92 0.20 12.94
C MET A 345 -17.14 -0.59 12.48
N ILE A 346 -16.95 -1.51 11.55
CA ILE A 346 -17.92 -2.49 11.13
C ILE A 346 -17.69 -3.72 11.99
N VAL A 347 -18.66 -4.08 12.83
CA VAL A 347 -18.49 -5.14 13.82
C VAL A 347 -19.56 -6.20 13.63
N PRO A 348 -19.19 -7.42 13.22
CA PRO A 348 -20.14 -8.51 13.11
C PRO A 348 -20.67 -8.91 14.50
N SER A 349 -21.94 -9.29 14.56
CA SER A 349 -22.50 -9.90 15.77
C SER A 349 -21.78 -11.24 16.06
N ASN A 350 -21.85 -11.70 17.31
CA ASN A 350 -21.32 -13.02 17.68
C ASN A 350 -21.89 -14.15 16.81
N GLU A 351 -23.17 -14.08 16.46
CA GLU A 351 -23.81 -15.03 15.54
C GLU A 351 -23.20 -14.98 14.14
N ALA A 352 -23.02 -13.78 13.60
CA ALA A 352 -22.40 -13.58 12.30
C ALA A 352 -20.94 -14.08 12.26
N LEU A 353 -20.19 -13.84 13.34
CA LEU A 353 -18.81 -14.28 13.44
C LEU A 353 -18.69 -15.82 13.57
N SER A 354 -19.59 -16.44 14.32
CA SER A 354 -19.68 -17.90 14.43
C SER A 354 -20.07 -18.54 13.10
N HIS A 355 -21.05 -17.97 12.40
CA HIS A 355 -21.43 -18.45 11.07
C HIS A 355 -20.28 -18.36 10.07
N TYR A 356 -19.56 -17.22 10.06
CA TYR A 356 -18.38 -17.06 9.20
C TYR A 356 -17.33 -18.13 9.49
N TRP A 357 -17.03 -18.41 10.76
CA TRP A 357 -16.05 -19.39 11.17
C TRP A 357 -16.34 -20.80 10.63
N ASP A 358 -17.60 -21.18 10.62
CA ASP A 358 -18.03 -22.51 10.19
C ASP A 358 -18.21 -22.63 8.66
N HIS A 359 -18.21 -21.53 7.91
CA HIS A 359 -18.48 -21.49 6.47
C HIS A 359 -17.35 -20.79 5.70
N ASP A 360 -17.43 -19.48 5.50
CA ASP A 360 -16.50 -18.74 4.66
C ASP A 360 -15.09 -18.66 5.26
N GLY A 361 -14.97 -18.68 6.58
CA GLY A 361 -13.71 -18.71 7.33
C GLY A 361 -13.12 -20.10 7.55
N LYS A 362 -13.68 -21.13 6.93
CA LYS A 362 -13.33 -22.54 7.17
C LYS A 362 -11.83 -22.82 6.95
N VAL A 363 -11.17 -22.16 6.04
CA VAL A 363 -9.72 -22.29 5.81
C VAL A 363 -8.92 -21.88 7.06
N LEU A 364 -9.35 -20.83 7.77
CA LEU A 364 -8.75 -20.43 9.05
C LEU A 364 -9.07 -21.46 10.13
N GLN A 365 -10.31 -21.95 10.18
CA GLN A 365 -10.74 -22.96 11.14
C GLN A 365 -9.96 -24.27 11.00
N GLU A 366 -9.78 -24.76 9.79
CA GLU A 366 -9.02 -25.98 9.51
C GLU A 366 -7.55 -25.86 9.88
N LYS A 367 -6.97 -24.67 9.69
CA LYS A 367 -5.56 -24.44 10.00
C LYS A 367 -5.31 -24.18 11.49
N TYR A 368 -6.13 -23.34 12.11
CA TYR A 368 -5.88 -22.82 13.46
C TYR A 368 -6.77 -23.42 14.55
N HIS A 369 -7.88 -24.06 14.17
CA HIS A 369 -8.85 -24.76 15.03
C HIS A 369 -9.64 -23.86 15.98
N GLU A 370 -9.10 -22.73 16.41
CA GLU A 370 -9.77 -21.74 17.28
C GLU A 370 -9.25 -20.34 16.98
N TRP A 371 -10.05 -19.32 17.31
CA TRP A 371 -9.71 -17.91 17.06
C TRP A 371 -8.44 -17.47 17.75
N ASP A 372 -8.17 -17.96 18.96
CA ASP A 372 -7.01 -17.58 19.76
C ASP A 372 -5.69 -18.11 19.20
N SER A 373 -5.74 -19.15 18.39
CA SER A 373 -4.57 -19.73 17.71
C SER A 373 -4.20 -19.01 16.41
N ILE A 374 -5.05 -18.09 15.92
CA ILE A 374 -4.74 -17.29 14.73
C ILE A 374 -3.61 -16.30 15.05
N PRO A 375 -2.50 -16.24 14.30
CA PRO A 375 -1.46 -15.24 14.51
C PRO A 375 -2.00 -13.81 14.36
N ASP A 376 -1.47 -12.87 15.17
CA ASP A 376 -1.90 -11.47 15.15
C ASP A 376 -1.75 -10.83 13.76
N LEU A 377 -0.72 -11.21 13.00
CA LEU A 377 -0.54 -10.77 11.63
C LEU A 377 -1.71 -11.14 10.72
N VAL A 378 -2.24 -12.34 10.86
CA VAL A 378 -3.43 -12.78 10.08
C VAL A 378 -4.67 -12.09 10.60
N LEU A 379 -4.90 -12.11 11.92
CA LEU A 379 -6.08 -11.52 12.55
C LEU A 379 -6.22 -10.02 12.27
N SER A 380 -5.11 -9.28 12.29
CA SER A 380 -5.13 -7.83 12.00
C SER A 380 -5.70 -7.49 10.62
N LYS A 381 -5.51 -8.35 9.62
CA LYS A 381 -6.11 -8.13 8.28
C LYS A 381 -7.64 -8.15 8.34
N LEU A 382 -8.21 -9.09 9.11
CA LEU A 382 -9.66 -9.15 9.32
C LEU A 382 -10.19 -7.93 10.08
N LEU A 383 -9.49 -7.50 11.12
CA LEU A 383 -9.89 -6.32 11.88
C LEU A 383 -9.79 -5.05 11.02
N ASN A 384 -8.67 -4.88 10.32
CA ASN A 384 -8.36 -3.67 9.57
C ASN A 384 -9.28 -3.42 8.38
N VAL A 385 -9.76 -4.44 7.68
CA VAL A 385 -10.72 -4.24 6.58
C VAL A 385 -12.06 -3.69 7.09
N ASN A 386 -12.37 -3.92 8.36
CA ASN A 386 -13.57 -3.45 9.04
C ASN A 386 -13.36 -2.12 9.81
N MET A 387 -12.20 -1.49 9.66
CA MET A 387 -11.83 -0.22 10.30
C MET A 387 -11.70 0.88 9.26
N LEU A 388 -12.70 1.78 9.20
CA LEU A 388 -12.77 2.86 8.21
C LEU A 388 -12.34 4.19 8.85
N THR A 389 -11.51 4.95 8.15
CA THR A 389 -10.88 6.15 8.67
C THR A 389 -11.72 7.42 8.55
N SER A 390 -12.89 7.35 7.94
CA SER A 390 -13.79 8.49 7.75
C SER A 390 -15.24 8.06 7.90
N PHE A 391 -15.95 8.66 8.84
CA PHE A 391 -17.38 8.49 8.99
C PHE A 391 -18.15 9.20 7.87
N VAL A 392 -17.78 10.43 7.55
CA VAL A 392 -18.50 11.23 6.53
C VAL A 392 -18.43 10.58 5.14
N GLU A 393 -17.41 9.77 4.86
CA GLU A 393 -17.31 9.02 3.61
C GLU A 393 -17.87 7.57 3.72
N SER A 394 -18.36 7.18 4.90
CA SER A 394 -18.85 5.83 5.19
C SER A 394 -20.25 5.82 5.81
N VAL A 395 -21.04 6.86 5.57
CA VAL A 395 -22.47 6.83 5.89
C VAL A 395 -23.22 5.85 4.97
N PRO A 396 -24.34 5.24 5.39
CA PRO A 396 -24.99 4.16 4.65
C PRO A 396 -25.26 4.45 3.16
N SER A 397 -25.61 5.67 2.80
CA SER A 397 -25.80 6.08 1.39
C SER A 397 -24.52 6.07 0.55
N LYS A 398 -23.35 6.05 1.18
CA LYS A 398 -22.03 6.03 0.52
C LYS A 398 -21.35 4.66 0.58
N PHE A 399 -22.00 3.61 1.02
CA PHE A 399 -21.40 2.29 1.18
C PHE A 399 -20.82 1.70 -0.10
N ALA A 400 -21.36 2.05 -1.26
CA ALA A 400 -20.82 1.66 -2.55
C ALA A 400 -19.40 2.23 -2.83
N SER A 401 -18.97 3.26 -2.11
CA SER A 401 -17.62 3.84 -2.22
C SER A 401 -16.64 3.33 -1.17
N VAL A 402 -17.09 2.50 -0.24
CA VAL A 402 -16.22 1.88 0.77
C VAL A 402 -15.42 0.75 0.15
N LEU A 403 -14.10 0.84 0.24
CA LEU A 403 -13.18 -0.08 -0.42
C LEU A 403 -12.55 -1.06 0.59
N ASP A 404 -12.31 -2.29 0.11
CA ASP A 404 -11.59 -3.34 0.81
C ASP A 404 -10.05 -3.21 0.67
N ASP A 405 -9.31 -4.23 1.08
CA ASP A 405 -7.85 -4.32 1.00
C ASP A 405 -7.31 -4.47 -0.44
N ALA A 406 -8.16 -4.85 -1.39
CA ALA A 406 -7.85 -4.90 -2.82
C ALA A 406 -8.21 -3.60 -3.57
N LYS A 407 -8.69 -2.55 -2.87
CA LYS A 407 -9.25 -1.32 -3.45
C LYS A 407 -10.50 -1.55 -4.30
N MET A 408 -11.21 -2.65 -4.07
CA MET A 408 -12.49 -2.96 -4.64
C MET A 408 -13.61 -2.62 -3.65
N GLU A 409 -14.85 -2.56 -4.11
CA GLU A 409 -15.99 -2.32 -3.21
C GLU A 409 -16.05 -3.38 -2.10
N LEU A 410 -16.13 -2.95 -0.84
CA LEU A 410 -16.30 -3.84 0.31
C LEU A 410 -17.62 -4.61 0.24
N GLY A 411 -18.62 -4.06 -0.44
CA GLY A 411 -19.91 -4.68 -0.67
C GLY A 411 -20.85 -4.64 0.54
N ILE A 412 -20.60 -3.75 1.51
CA ILE A 412 -21.52 -3.49 2.62
C ILE A 412 -22.79 -2.79 2.10
N LYS A 413 -23.94 -3.17 2.67
CA LYS A 413 -25.24 -2.60 2.34
C LYS A 413 -25.95 -2.14 3.60
N PRO A 414 -26.89 -1.18 3.49
CA PRO A 414 -27.72 -0.77 4.63
C PRO A 414 -28.44 -1.95 5.33
N ALA A 415 -28.86 -2.97 4.59
CA ALA A 415 -29.53 -4.15 5.13
C ALA A 415 -28.59 -5.08 5.95
N ASP A 416 -27.29 -4.91 5.85
CA ASP A 416 -26.33 -5.68 6.66
C ASP A 416 -26.24 -5.15 8.09
N ILE A 417 -26.68 -3.90 8.34
CA ILE A 417 -26.60 -3.25 9.65
C ILE A 417 -27.80 -3.68 10.49
N THR A 418 -27.50 -4.24 11.65
CA THR A 418 -28.51 -4.63 12.64
C THR A 418 -28.72 -3.54 13.70
N SER A 419 -27.68 -2.81 14.04
CA SER A 419 -27.71 -1.67 14.97
C SER A 419 -26.53 -0.74 14.74
N CYS A 420 -26.72 0.53 15.12
CA CYS A 420 -25.71 1.58 15.03
C CYS A 420 -25.48 2.19 16.41
N TYR A 421 -24.21 2.36 16.78
CA TYR A 421 -23.82 2.98 18.05
C TYR A 421 -22.88 4.16 17.78
N MET A 422 -23.24 5.31 18.32
CA MET A 422 -22.47 6.55 18.18
C MET A 422 -21.51 6.67 19.34
N GLY A 423 -20.21 6.60 19.06
CA GLY A 423 -19.14 6.83 20.04
C GLY A 423 -18.53 8.23 19.93
N CYS A 424 -17.77 8.67 20.96
CA CYS A 424 -17.10 9.98 20.97
C CYS A 424 -16.02 10.10 19.87
N ASN A 425 -15.47 9.01 19.40
CA ASN A 425 -14.40 8.95 18.39
C ASN A 425 -14.85 8.33 17.05
N GLY A 426 -16.07 7.81 16.96
CA GLY A 426 -16.55 7.18 15.74
C GLY A 426 -17.88 6.47 15.91
N VAL A 427 -18.25 5.76 14.85
CA VAL A 427 -19.50 5.00 14.76
C VAL A 427 -19.19 3.50 14.71
N VAL A 428 -19.94 2.71 15.45
CA VAL A 428 -19.93 1.24 15.37
C VAL A 428 -21.17 0.77 14.65
N TYR A 429 -21.00 0.18 13.45
CA TYR A 429 -22.06 -0.54 12.75
C TYR A 429 -22.02 -2.00 13.14
N MET A 430 -22.99 -2.47 13.90
CA MET A 430 -23.15 -3.91 14.14
C MET A 430 -23.80 -4.57 12.92
N THR A 431 -23.18 -5.66 12.42
CA THR A 431 -23.63 -6.32 11.19
C THR A 431 -24.02 -7.78 11.39
N ASN A 432 -24.87 -8.27 10.47
CA ASN A 432 -25.33 -9.66 10.42
C ASN A 432 -24.39 -10.57 9.62
N ARG A 433 -23.26 -10.06 9.11
CA ARG A 433 -22.24 -10.84 8.41
C ARG A 433 -20.84 -10.26 8.62
N VAL A 434 -19.82 -11.07 8.34
CA VAL A 434 -18.42 -10.69 8.38
C VAL A 434 -17.98 -10.17 7.02
N PHE A 435 -17.23 -9.08 7.01
CA PHE A 435 -16.50 -8.59 5.84
C PHE A 435 -15.05 -9.03 5.97
N ALA A 436 -14.69 -10.10 5.27
CA ALA A 436 -13.34 -10.64 5.28
C ALA A 436 -12.44 -9.94 4.25
N PRO A 437 -11.12 -9.82 4.51
CA PRO A 437 -10.20 -9.24 3.55
C PRO A 437 -10.08 -10.14 2.31
N ARG A 438 -9.92 -9.54 1.13
CA ARG A 438 -9.66 -10.27 -0.12
C ARG A 438 -8.38 -11.10 -0.05
N ALA A 439 -7.41 -10.64 0.73
CA ALA A 439 -6.18 -11.40 0.99
C ALA A 439 -6.45 -12.84 1.41
N TYR A 440 -7.55 -13.16 2.12
CA TYR A 440 -7.86 -14.52 2.56
C TYR A 440 -8.32 -15.46 1.44
N SER A 441 -8.77 -14.93 0.33
CA SER A 441 -9.17 -15.71 -0.86
C SER A 441 -8.22 -15.52 -2.04
N SER A 442 -7.16 -14.72 -1.90
CA SER A 442 -6.22 -14.44 -2.98
C SER A 442 -5.04 -15.41 -3.02
N VAL A 443 -4.32 -15.39 -4.12
CA VAL A 443 -3.06 -16.15 -4.29
C VAL A 443 -1.97 -15.72 -3.31
N SER A 444 -2.10 -14.58 -2.62
CA SER A 444 -1.15 -14.13 -1.59
C SER A 444 -1.39 -14.81 -0.23
N PHE A 445 -2.55 -15.42 -0.02
CA PHE A 445 -2.94 -16.03 1.26
C PHE A 445 -1.97 -17.09 1.77
N PRO A 446 -1.44 -18.02 0.96
CA PRO A 446 -0.47 -18.98 1.42
C PRO A 446 0.78 -18.37 2.04
N ALA A 447 1.28 -17.25 1.48
CA ALA A 447 2.43 -16.54 2.05
C ALA A 447 2.09 -15.92 3.42
N LEU A 448 0.86 -15.43 3.59
CA LEU A 448 0.37 -14.88 4.87
C LEU A 448 0.29 -15.97 5.96
N ILE A 449 -0.38 -17.09 5.66
CA ILE A 449 -0.62 -18.13 6.69
C ILE A 449 0.59 -19.02 6.97
N HIS A 450 1.58 -19.04 6.07
CA HIS A 450 2.87 -19.71 6.24
C HIS A 450 4.02 -18.71 6.40
N ASN A 451 3.74 -17.60 7.07
CA ASN A 451 4.72 -16.54 7.31
C ASN A 451 5.96 -17.01 8.10
N ASP A 452 5.85 -18.13 8.80
CA ASP A 452 6.97 -18.80 9.48
C ASP A 452 8.09 -19.28 8.54
N ILE A 453 7.77 -19.53 7.27
CA ILE A 453 8.73 -19.95 6.23
C ILE A 453 8.78 -19.04 5.02
N MET A 454 7.90 -18.04 4.94
CA MET A 454 7.74 -17.12 3.81
C MET A 454 7.65 -15.64 4.28
N SER A 455 8.30 -15.30 5.39
CA SER A 455 8.23 -13.98 6.00
C SER A 455 8.75 -12.87 5.08
N ILE A 456 9.80 -13.16 4.30
CA ILE A 456 10.42 -12.20 3.40
C ILE A 456 9.51 -11.88 2.22
N ILE A 457 8.99 -12.92 1.55
CA ILE A 457 8.14 -12.72 0.36
C ILE A 457 6.78 -12.14 0.76
N TYR A 458 6.23 -12.56 1.89
CA TYR A 458 5.00 -11.98 2.41
C TYR A 458 5.17 -10.49 2.71
N TRP A 459 6.25 -10.12 3.41
CA TRP A 459 6.54 -8.70 3.67
C TRP A 459 6.65 -7.89 2.37
N ALA A 460 7.31 -8.44 1.35
CA ALA A 460 7.44 -7.76 0.06
C ALA A 460 6.10 -7.58 -0.67
N ILE A 461 5.18 -8.54 -0.54
CA ILE A 461 3.81 -8.43 -1.07
C ILE A 461 3.02 -7.36 -0.31
N ASP A 462 3.16 -7.30 1.02
CA ASP A 462 2.40 -6.40 1.91
C ASP A 462 2.98 -4.98 1.99
N ASP A 463 4.22 -4.74 1.50
CA ASP A 463 4.86 -3.42 1.53
C ASP A 463 4.11 -2.42 0.65
N GLU A 464 3.60 -1.34 1.25
CA GLU A 464 2.81 -0.32 0.55
C GLU A 464 3.57 0.37 -0.58
N THR A 465 4.90 0.48 -0.47
CA THR A 465 5.75 1.12 -1.49
C THR A 465 5.82 0.26 -2.75
N LEU A 466 5.86 -1.05 -2.60
CA LEU A 466 5.89 -2.02 -3.70
C LEU A 466 4.51 -2.25 -4.32
N SER A 467 3.44 -2.08 -3.53
CA SER A 467 2.04 -2.13 -3.98
C SER A 467 1.59 -3.45 -4.63
N PHE A 468 2.21 -4.58 -4.30
CA PHE A 468 1.80 -5.89 -4.82
C PHE A 468 0.57 -6.47 -4.12
N GLY A 469 0.31 -6.11 -2.86
CA GLY A 469 -0.84 -6.61 -2.11
C GLY A 469 -2.17 -6.33 -2.82
N PRO A 470 -2.53 -5.07 -3.10
CA PRO A 470 -3.76 -4.77 -3.83
C PRO A 470 -3.82 -5.42 -5.23
N TYR A 471 -2.68 -5.51 -5.92
CA TYR A 471 -2.59 -6.15 -7.24
C TYR A 471 -2.92 -7.64 -7.19
N LEU A 472 -2.31 -8.39 -6.26
CA LEU A 472 -2.52 -9.83 -6.10
C LEU A 472 -3.85 -10.18 -5.42
N ASN A 473 -4.46 -9.23 -4.71
CA ASN A 473 -5.77 -9.40 -4.07
C ASN A 473 -6.93 -9.07 -5.01
N SER A 474 -6.67 -8.55 -6.23
CA SER A 474 -7.71 -8.30 -7.23
C SER A 474 -8.35 -9.60 -7.69
N MET A 475 -9.69 -9.64 -7.69
CA MET A 475 -10.48 -10.79 -8.15
C MET A 475 -10.83 -10.74 -9.64
N ASP A 476 -10.40 -9.69 -10.36
CA ASP A 476 -10.70 -9.49 -11.78
C ASP A 476 -9.74 -10.26 -12.70
N SER A 477 -8.69 -10.85 -12.16
CA SER A 477 -7.68 -11.58 -12.91
C SER A 477 -7.39 -12.92 -12.25
N TYR A 478 -6.98 -13.89 -13.05
CA TYR A 478 -6.45 -15.15 -12.56
C TYR A 478 -4.93 -15.03 -12.45
N TYR A 479 -4.37 -15.45 -11.32
CA TYR A 479 -2.93 -15.43 -11.08
C TYR A 479 -2.37 -16.82 -10.83
N SER A 480 -1.16 -17.04 -11.32
CA SER A 480 -0.28 -18.13 -10.90
C SER A 480 0.92 -17.51 -10.20
N LEU A 481 1.02 -17.68 -8.88
CA LEU A 481 2.05 -17.07 -8.03
C LEU A 481 3.05 -18.14 -7.57
N PHE A 482 4.31 -17.96 -7.89
CA PHE A 482 5.40 -18.83 -7.41
C PHE A 482 5.99 -18.29 -6.11
N LEU A 483 6.05 -19.11 -5.08
CA LEU A 483 6.43 -18.70 -3.73
C LEU A 483 7.76 -19.37 -3.33
N PRO A 484 8.86 -18.61 -3.20
CA PRO A 484 10.09 -19.10 -2.60
C PRO A 484 9.97 -19.08 -1.06
N THR A 485 10.68 -19.98 -0.39
CA THR A 485 10.83 -19.95 1.07
C THR A 485 11.95 -19.01 1.52
N ASP A 486 11.93 -18.58 2.78
CA ASP A 486 12.99 -17.75 3.36
C ASP A 486 14.37 -18.43 3.28
N SER A 487 14.42 -19.77 3.34
CA SER A 487 15.67 -20.50 3.14
C SER A 487 16.22 -20.40 1.72
N ALA A 488 15.37 -20.29 0.70
CA ALA A 488 15.80 -20.06 -0.67
C ALA A 488 16.36 -18.64 -0.83
N MET A 489 15.80 -17.66 -0.12
CA MET A 489 16.22 -16.24 -0.14
C MET A 489 17.62 -16.00 0.44
N LEU A 490 18.24 -17.00 1.04
CA LEU A 490 19.65 -16.95 1.47
C LEU A 490 20.64 -17.13 0.32
N ASN A 491 20.20 -17.49 -0.88
CA ASN A 491 21.06 -17.86 -2.00
C ASN A 491 20.74 -17.05 -3.29
N TYR A 492 20.32 -15.81 -3.15
CA TYR A 492 20.01 -14.95 -4.29
C TYR A 492 21.28 -14.34 -4.87
N ILE A 493 21.59 -14.66 -6.14
CA ILE A 493 22.67 -14.00 -6.87
C ILE A 493 22.14 -12.72 -7.47
N ASP A 494 22.72 -11.59 -7.08
CA ASP A 494 22.28 -10.27 -7.53
C ASP A 494 22.47 -10.11 -9.05
N PRO A 495 21.39 -10.00 -9.83
CA PRO A 495 21.48 -9.88 -11.28
C PRO A 495 22.28 -8.64 -11.72
N VAL A 496 22.36 -7.60 -10.89
CA VAL A 496 23.21 -6.42 -11.15
C VAL A 496 24.69 -6.76 -11.20
N SER A 497 25.10 -7.90 -10.68
CA SER A 497 26.49 -8.36 -10.70
C SER A 497 26.80 -9.33 -11.85
N PHE A 498 25.82 -9.72 -12.64
CA PHE A 498 26.07 -10.56 -13.84
C PHE A 498 26.97 -9.80 -14.83
N GLY A 499 27.93 -10.48 -15.43
CA GLY A 499 28.93 -9.86 -16.31
C GLY A 499 30.08 -9.14 -15.58
N GLU A 500 30.03 -9.02 -14.24
CA GLU A 500 31.15 -8.50 -13.45
C GLU A 500 32.19 -9.59 -13.14
N ALA A 501 33.43 -9.22 -12.87
CA ALA A 501 34.49 -10.14 -12.52
C ALA A 501 34.21 -10.93 -11.22
N LYS A 502 33.43 -10.35 -10.30
CA LYS A 502 32.97 -10.99 -9.08
C LYS A 502 31.45 -10.78 -8.97
N GLN A 503 30.73 -11.87 -8.84
CA GLN A 503 29.28 -11.81 -8.58
C GLN A 503 29.01 -11.56 -7.10
N ILE A 504 27.80 -11.13 -6.81
CA ILE A 504 27.38 -10.75 -5.46
C ILE A 504 26.20 -11.64 -5.05
N LEU A 505 26.38 -12.37 -3.95
CA LEU A 505 25.33 -13.11 -3.26
C LEU A 505 24.63 -12.18 -2.26
N TRP A 506 23.31 -12.16 -2.26
CA TRP A 506 22.48 -11.57 -1.24
C TRP A 506 21.87 -12.66 -0.37
N GLN A 507 21.95 -12.45 0.95
CA GLN A 507 21.27 -13.24 1.95
C GLN A 507 20.21 -12.38 2.60
N PHE A 508 18.98 -12.53 2.14
CA PHE A 508 17.84 -11.85 2.75
C PHE A 508 17.50 -12.49 4.10
N TYR A 509 17.04 -11.68 5.04
CA TYR A 509 16.57 -12.14 6.33
C TYR A 509 15.50 -11.20 6.88
N PHE A 510 14.62 -11.73 7.71
CA PHE A 510 13.58 -11.00 8.38
C PHE A 510 14.03 -10.60 9.78
N ASP A 511 13.90 -9.33 10.14
CA ASP A 511 14.22 -8.76 11.45
C ASP A 511 12.93 -8.22 12.08
N SER A 512 12.33 -9.01 12.97
CA SER A 512 11.08 -8.66 13.65
C SER A 512 11.22 -7.45 14.58
N SER A 513 12.44 -7.13 15.03
CA SER A 513 12.72 -5.99 15.91
C SER A 513 12.80 -4.65 15.16
N ALA A 514 12.93 -4.69 13.84
CA ALA A 514 12.98 -3.48 13.03
C ALA A 514 11.59 -2.87 12.81
N SER A 515 11.54 -1.58 12.46
CA SER A 515 10.28 -0.93 12.07
C SER A 515 9.61 -1.67 10.90
N SER A 516 8.29 -1.65 10.82
CA SER A 516 7.51 -2.37 9.80
C SER A 516 8.03 -2.19 8.37
N SER A 517 8.47 -0.99 8.04
CA SER A 517 9.02 -0.65 6.72
C SER A 517 10.45 -1.11 6.47
N GLN A 518 11.13 -1.74 7.44
CA GLN A 518 12.54 -2.13 7.36
C GLN A 518 12.80 -3.55 7.88
N ARG A 519 11.78 -4.39 8.01
CA ARG A 519 11.91 -5.74 8.56
C ARG A 519 12.68 -6.69 7.65
N VAL A 520 12.62 -6.52 6.35
CA VAL A 520 13.45 -7.31 5.43
C VAL A 520 14.74 -6.59 5.14
N LYS A 521 15.84 -7.28 5.40
CA LYS A 521 17.22 -6.82 5.22
C LYS A 521 18.01 -7.83 4.38
N ALA A 522 19.18 -7.45 3.89
CA ALA A 522 20.03 -8.37 3.14
C ALA A 522 21.51 -8.11 3.43
N ARG A 523 22.25 -9.18 3.72
CA ARG A 523 23.72 -9.20 3.79
C ARG A 523 24.27 -9.54 2.43
N ARG A 524 25.34 -8.86 2.00
CA ARG A 524 25.93 -9.02 0.68
C ARG A 524 27.34 -9.55 0.78
N TYR A 525 27.68 -10.48 -0.12
CA TYR A 525 28.99 -11.12 -0.18
C TYR A 525 29.45 -11.22 -1.63
N TYR A 526 30.72 -10.95 -1.90
CA TYR A 526 31.31 -11.43 -3.15
C TYR A 526 31.34 -12.95 -3.13
N VAL A 527 31.18 -13.55 -4.30
CA VAL A 527 31.21 -15.02 -4.46
C VAL A 527 32.12 -15.42 -5.62
N ILE A 528 32.61 -16.64 -5.51
CA ILE A 528 33.39 -17.30 -6.56
C ILE A 528 32.55 -18.48 -7.05
N LYS A 529 32.25 -18.50 -8.35
CA LYS A 529 31.57 -19.63 -8.99
C LYS A 529 32.59 -20.72 -9.30
N ASN A 530 32.34 -21.93 -8.84
CA ASN A 530 33.10 -23.09 -9.24
C ASN A 530 32.80 -23.43 -10.71
N PRO A 531 33.76 -23.41 -11.62
CA PRO A 531 33.49 -23.64 -13.04
C PRO A 531 33.07 -25.08 -13.37
N GLU A 532 33.39 -26.07 -12.51
CA GLU A 532 33.04 -27.46 -12.73
C GLU A 532 31.66 -27.84 -12.18
N THR A 533 31.30 -27.33 -10.99
CA THR A 533 30.04 -27.66 -10.32
C THR A 533 28.96 -26.58 -10.49
N GLY A 534 29.34 -25.38 -10.90
CA GLY A 534 28.44 -24.22 -10.96
C GLY A 534 28.07 -23.63 -9.59
N GLU A 535 28.57 -24.21 -8.48
CA GLU A 535 28.25 -23.74 -7.13
C GLU A 535 28.97 -22.45 -6.77
N TYR A 536 28.31 -21.61 -5.96
CA TYR A 536 28.83 -20.34 -5.47
C TYR A 536 29.40 -20.50 -4.06
N THR A 537 30.67 -20.11 -3.88
CA THR A 537 31.33 -20.04 -2.57
C THR A 537 31.49 -18.58 -2.14
N LYS A 538 31.10 -18.28 -0.90
CA LYS A 538 31.28 -16.94 -0.33
C LYS A 538 32.77 -16.59 -0.24
N ASP A 539 33.12 -15.40 -0.69
CA ASP A 539 34.46 -14.82 -0.57
C ASP A 539 34.48 -13.72 0.51
N GLN A 540 34.15 -12.48 0.16
CA GLN A 540 34.27 -11.33 1.05
C GLN A 540 32.91 -10.71 1.38
N TYR A 541 32.68 -10.38 2.65
CA TYR A 541 31.52 -9.60 3.09
C TYR A 541 31.63 -8.16 2.60
N ILE A 542 30.58 -7.66 1.95
CA ILE A 542 30.52 -6.29 1.39
C ILE A 542 29.84 -5.32 2.37
N GLY A 543 28.88 -5.81 3.14
CA GLY A 543 28.01 -5.02 4.01
C GLY A 543 26.53 -5.33 3.82
N GLU A 544 25.68 -4.70 4.61
CA GLU A 544 24.23 -4.77 4.42
C GLU A 544 23.79 -3.90 3.24
N ALA A 545 22.72 -4.31 2.59
CA ALA A 545 22.08 -3.52 1.55
C ALA A 545 21.25 -2.39 2.16
N ALA A 546 21.19 -1.22 1.53
CA ALA A 546 20.27 -0.17 1.89
C ALA A 546 18.81 -0.59 1.58
N ASN A 547 17.84 -0.09 2.36
CA ASN A 547 16.44 -0.50 2.25
C ASN A 547 15.84 -0.30 0.85
N ASP A 548 16.21 0.79 0.19
CA ASP A 548 15.76 1.07 -1.18
C ASP A 548 16.33 0.09 -2.21
N MET A 549 17.51 -0.45 -1.98
CA MET A 549 18.09 -1.51 -2.79
C MET A 549 17.39 -2.84 -2.50
N VAL A 550 17.07 -3.14 -1.24
CA VAL A 550 16.30 -4.34 -0.84
C VAL A 550 14.96 -4.35 -1.57
N ARG A 551 14.21 -3.25 -1.50
CA ARG A 551 12.94 -3.12 -2.23
C ARG A 551 13.10 -3.26 -3.74
N ASN A 552 14.12 -2.65 -4.33
CA ASN A 552 14.37 -2.74 -5.77
C ASN A 552 14.60 -4.20 -6.24
N ARG A 553 15.31 -5.02 -5.45
CA ARG A 553 15.51 -6.45 -5.78
C ARG A 553 14.27 -7.29 -5.52
N LEU A 554 13.53 -7.00 -4.45
CA LEU A 554 12.26 -7.69 -4.17
C LEU A 554 11.19 -7.36 -5.21
N GLU A 555 11.14 -6.12 -5.70
CA GLU A 555 10.27 -5.71 -6.80
C GLU A 555 10.59 -6.49 -8.09
N ASP A 556 11.86 -6.53 -8.48
CA ASP A 556 12.29 -7.32 -9.65
C ASP A 556 11.94 -8.80 -9.48
N MET A 557 12.20 -9.37 -8.30
CA MET A 557 11.89 -10.76 -7.97
C MET A 557 10.38 -11.04 -8.04
N LEU A 558 9.54 -10.23 -7.39
CA LEU A 558 8.08 -10.40 -7.44
C LEU A 558 7.55 -10.31 -8.88
N ASN A 559 8.09 -9.41 -9.68
CA ASN A 559 7.73 -9.32 -11.09
C ASN A 559 8.05 -10.59 -11.88
N GLN A 560 9.04 -11.39 -11.47
CA GLN A 560 9.35 -12.71 -12.06
C GLN A 560 8.44 -13.83 -11.52
N LEU A 561 8.01 -13.73 -10.26
CA LEU A 561 7.22 -14.77 -9.57
C LEU A 561 5.73 -14.75 -9.92
N ILE A 562 5.24 -13.68 -10.54
CA ILE A 562 3.81 -13.49 -10.84
C ILE A 562 3.55 -13.73 -12.33
N ILE A 563 2.64 -14.63 -12.63
CA ILE A 563 2.08 -14.84 -13.97
C ILE A 563 0.59 -14.50 -13.92
N VAL A 564 0.13 -13.66 -14.85
CA VAL A 564 -1.29 -13.40 -15.06
C VAL A 564 -1.83 -14.46 -16.03
N GLY A 565 -2.59 -15.39 -15.53
CA GLY A 565 -3.12 -16.53 -16.25
C GLY A 565 -2.89 -17.86 -15.52
N ASN A 566 -3.48 -18.91 -16.07
CA ASN A 566 -3.39 -20.27 -15.52
C ASN A 566 -2.24 -21.03 -16.18
N VAL A 567 -1.20 -21.38 -15.43
CA VAL A 567 -0.06 -22.16 -15.96
C VAL A 567 -0.35 -23.66 -16.12
N GLU A 568 -1.60 -24.08 -15.87
CA GLU A 568 -2.06 -25.46 -16.04
C GLU A 568 -2.95 -25.63 -17.29
N ASP A 569 -2.89 -24.69 -18.23
CA ASP A 569 -3.70 -24.68 -19.45
C ASP A 569 -3.13 -25.54 -20.60
N GLY A 570 -1.96 -26.12 -20.40
CA GLY A 570 -1.32 -27.05 -21.33
C GLY A 570 -0.16 -26.48 -22.14
N HIS A 571 0.10 -25.20 -22.08
CA HIS A 571 1.28 -24.59 -22.68
C HIS A 571 2.56 -24.83 -21.85
N GLN A 572 3.71 -24.52 -22.43
CA GLN A 572 5.00 -24.72 -21.75
C GLN A 572 5.65 -23.42 -21.28
N TYR A 573 5.39 -22.30 -21.91
CA TYR A 573 6.03 -21.02 -21.64
C TYR A 573 4.99 -19.95 -21.31
N TYR A 574 5.18 -19.30 -20.18
CA TYR A 574 4.28 -18.28 -19.65
C TYR A 574 5.04 -16.99 -19.34
N LYS A 575 4.46 -15.87 -19.74
CA LYS A 575 5.06 -14.56 -19.50
C LYS A 575 4.80 -14.11 -18.07
N SER A 576 5.87 -13.79 -17.34
CA SER A 576 5.76 -13.19 -16.01
C SER A 576 5.30 -11.72 -16.11
N LYS A 577 4.86 -11.16 -15.00
CA LYS A 577 4.52 -9.73 -14.88
C LYS A 577 5.71 -8.84 -15.26
N GLY A 578 6.94 -9.27 -15.00
CA GLY A 578 8.18 -8.58 -15.38
C GLY A 578 8.53 -8.64 -16.86
N GLY A 579 7.89 -9.52 -17.60
CA GLY A 579 8.14 -9.70 -19.04
C GLY A 579 8.97 -10.93 -19.40
N SER A 580 9.75 -11.46 -18.46
CA SER A 580 10.52 -12.69 -18.69
C SER A 580 9.62 -13.90 -18.80
N MET A 581 10.05 -14.90 -19.57
CA MET A 581 9.29 -16.15 -19.72
C MET A 581 9.68 -17.16 -18.64
N VAL A 582 8.70 -17.96 -18.26
CA VAL A 582 8.85 -19.09 -17.34
C VAL A 582 8.43 -20.35 -18.07
N LYS A 583 9.32 -21.36 -18.08
CA LYS A 583 8.99 -22.68 -18.59
C LYS A 583 8.40 -23.54 -17.49
N ILE A 584 7.24 -24.14 -17.76
CA ILE A 584 6.53 -25.06 -16.88
C ILE A 584 6.54 -26.46 -17.47
N THR A 585 6.78 -27.47 -16.65
CA THR A 585 6.63 -28.87 -17.04
C THR A 585 5.80 -29.61 -16.01
N ASN A 586 5.04 -30.63 -16.43
CA ASN A 586 4.17 -31.45 -15.58
C ASN A 586 3.24 -30.59 -14.68
N ALA A 587 2.63 -29.58 -15.28
CA ALA A 587 1.78 -28.62 -14.60
C ALA A 587 0.70 -29.31 -13.75
N GLY A 588 0.40 -28.77 -12.57
CA GLY A 588 -0.65 -29.25 -11.67
C GLY A 588 -0.31 -30.51 -10.85
N VAL A 589 0.93 -31.02 -10.89
CA VAL A 589 1.31 -32.23 -10.16
C VAL A 589 2.38 -31.91 -9.11
N GLU A 590 2.00 -31.92 -7.85
CA GLU A 590 2.91 -31.65 -6.73
C GLU A 590 4.12 -32.61 -6.73
N ASN A 591 5.30 -32.08 -6.39
CA ASN A 591 6.60 -32.76 -6.37
C ASN A 591 7.09 -33.27 -7.74
N VAL A 592 6.35 -33.01 -8.83
CA VAL A 592 6.72 -33.37 -10.21
C VAL A 592 6.76 -32.16 -11.13
N MET A 593 5.82 -31.23 -10.94
CA MET A 593 5.81 -29.94 -11.64
C MET A 593 7.11 -29.19 -11.41
N THR A 594 7.69 -28.66 -12.50
CA THR A 594 8.85 -27.77 -12.40
C THR A 594 8.58 -26.42 -13.06
N ALA A 595 9.18 -25.37 -12.48
CA ALA A 595 9.24 -24.04 -13.03
C ALA A 595 10.70 -23.63 -13.28
N SER A 596 10.96 -23.01 -14.43
CA SER A 596 12.30 -22.56 -14.79
C SER A 596 12.21 -21.19 -15.45
N GLY A 597 12.86 -20.19 -14.88
CA GLY A 597 13.20 -18.97 -15.58
C GLY A 597 14.48 -19.14 -16.42
N GLY A 598 14.94 -18.07 -17.04
CA GLY A 598 16.15 -18.13 -17.86
C GLY A 598 17.37 -18.62 -17.09
N PHE A 599 17.57 -18.15 -15.85
CA PHE A 599 18.70 -18.57 -15.01
C PHE A 599 18.69 -20.09 -14.73
N GLN A 600 17.51 -20.65 -14.44
CA GLN A 600 17.37 -22.10 -14.19
C GLN A 600 17.65 -22.93 -15.44
N LEU A 601 17.21 -22.45 -16.61
CA LEU A 601 17.46 -23.12 -17.89
C LEU A 601 18.95 -23.08 -18.26
N GLU A 602 19.61 -21.95 -18.10
CA GLU A 602 21.05 -21.76 -18.34
C GLU A 602 21.93 -22.68 -17.48
N ASN A 603 21.50 -22.98 -16.26
CA ASN A 603 22.24 -23.80 -15.31
C ASN A 603 21.73 -25.25 -15.23
N GLY A 604 20.68 -25.62 -15.97
CA GLY A 604 20.09 -26.94 -15.93
C GLY A 604 19.48 -27.33 -14.57
N GLN A 605 18.97 -26.34 -13.83
CA GLN A 605 18.45 -26.47 -12.45
C GLN A 605 16.99 -26.06 -12.33
N PRO A 606 16.04 -26.84 -12.90
CA PRO A 606 14.61 -26.53 -12.76
C PRO A 606 14.17 -26.61 -11.30
N LEU A 607 13.29 -25.69 -10.89
CA LEU A 607 12.74 -25.65 -9.53
C LEU A 607 11.49 -26.52 -9.44
N THR A 608 11.49 -27.47 -8.51
CA THR A 608 10.33 -28.33 -8.26
C THR A 608 9.29 -27.58 -7.43
N VAL A 609 8.02 -27.72 -7.79
CA VAL A 609 6.88 -27.27 -7.00
C VAL A 609 6.55 -28.35 -5.96
N SER A 610 6.68 -28.01 -4.68
CA SER A 610 6.42 -28.94 -3.57
C SER A 610 4.94 -29.02 -3.19
N THR A 611 4.24 -27.87 -3.23
CA THR A 611 2.84 -27.75 -2.83
C THR A 611 2.11 -26.78 -3.75
N ILE A 612 0.87 -27.10 -4.08
CA ILE A 612 -0.03 -26.25 -4.88
C ILE A 612 -1.18 -25.82 -3.98
N TYR A 613 -1.28 -24.51 -3.74
CA TYR A 613 -2.39 -23.92 -3.01
C TYR A 613 -3.43 -23.43 -4.01
N ASP A 614 -4.61 -24.04 -4.01
CA ASP A 614 -5.67 -23.74 -4.97
C ASP A 614 -6.73 -22.83 -4.36
N GLN A 615 -6.69 -21.54 -4.69
CA GLN A 615 -7.72 -20.54 -4.39
C GLN A 615 -8.61 -20.24 -5.61
N SER A 616 -8.56 -21.04 -6.68
CA SER A 616 -9.29 -20.72 -7.91
C SER A 616 -10.81 -20.86 -7.80
N THR A 617 -11.33 -21.57 -6.81
CA THR A 617 -12.77 -21.80 -6.64
C THR A 617 -13.49 -20.57 -6.06
N THR A 618 -12.88 -19.89 -5.07
CA THR A 618 -13.48 -18.76 -4.36
C THR A 618 -12.63 -17.50 -4.43
N GLY A 619 -11.46 -17.59 -5.02
CA GLY A 619 -10.47 -16.52 -5.14
C GLY A 619 -9.98 -16.36 -6.58
N ASN A 620 -8.75 -15.97 -6.73
CA ASN A 620 -8.20 -15.45 -7.97
C ASN A 620 -7.04 -16.26 -8.57
N GLY A 621 -6.86 -17.53 -8.22
CA GLY A 621 -5.84 -18.37 -8.87
C GLY A 621 -5.19 -19.42 -7.99
N LYS A 622 -3.94 -19.75 -8.29
CA LYS A 622 -3.15 -20.76 -7.59
C LYS A 622 -1.78 -20.24 -7.20
N SER A 623 -1.27 -20.74 -6.09
CA SER A 623 0.10 -20.47 -5.64
C SER A 623 0.92 -21.73 -5.57
N TYR A 624 2.17 -21.64 -6.00
CA TYR A 624 3.08 -22.77 -6.21
C TYR A 624 4.31 -22.61 -5.31
N LEU A 625 4.42 -23.42 -4.26
CA LEU A 625 5.56 -23.37 -3.35
C LEU A 625 6.79 -24.01 -4.01
N LEU A 626 7.84 -23.22 -4.19
CA LEU A 626 9.09 -23.67 -4.80
C LEU A 626 10.01 -24.36 -3.78
N LYS A 627 10.66 -25.42 -4.21
CA LYS A 627 11.62 -26.15 -3.39
C LYS A 627 13.04 -25.67 -3.67
N GLY A 628 13.62 -24.98 -2.71
CA GLY A 628 15.07 -24.75 -2.64
C GLY A 628 15.65 -23.66 -3.52
N GLY A 629 14.85 -22.86 -4.22
CA GLY A 629 15.36 -21.80 -5.09
C GLY A 629 14.36 -20.69 -5.32
N ILE A 630 14.79 -19.68 -6.06
CA ILE A 630 14.00 -18.52 -6.50
C ILE A 630 13.90 -18.58 -8.01
N LEU A 631 12.73 -18.30 -8.55
CA LEU A 631 12.54 -18.19 -9.99
C LEU A 631 13.16 -16.89 -10.50
N GLU A 632 14.13 -16.98 -11.37
CA GLU A 632 14.94 -15.84 -11.83
C GLU A 632 14.94 -15.74 -13.35
N GLY A 633 15.00 -14.51 -13.87
CA GLY A 633 15.17 -14.21 -15.29
C GLY A 633 16.57 -14.64 -15.79
N ALA A 634 16.79 -14.56 -17.12
CA ALA A 634 18.06 -14.92 -17.73
C ALA A 634 19.22 -14.07 -17.18
N SER A 635 20.38 -14.70 -17.03
CA SER A 635 21.62 -14.04 -16.60
C SER A 635 22.45 -13.50 -17.77
N LYS A 636 22.14 -13.91 -18.99
CA LYS A 636 22.89 -13.57 -20.19
C LYS A 636 22.15 -12.54 -21.05
N SER A 637 22.89 -11.59 -21.59
CA SER A 637 22.40 -10.73 -22.68
C SER A 637 22.32 -11.50 -24.00
N VAL A 638 21.71 -10.89 -25.01
CA VAL A 638 21.75 -11.47 -26.36
C VAL A 638 23.21 -11.64 -26.85
N TYR A 639 24.08 -10.66 -26.57
CA TYR A 639 25.49 -10.75 -26.93
C TYR A 639 26.18 -11.96 -26.29
N GLU A 640 26.01 -12.14 -24.98
CA GLU A 640 26.63 -13.27 -24.26
C GLU A 640 26.05 -14.62 -24.72
N THR A 641 24.76 -14.67 -25.05
CA THR A 641 24.12 -15.87 -25.58
C THR A 641 24.67 -16.23 -26.97
N LEU A 642 24.79 -15.26 -27.87
CA LEU A 642 25.36 -15.50 -29.20
C LEU A 642 26.83 -15.95 -29.13
N LYS A 643 27.59 -15.46 -28.14
CA LYS A 643 28.99 -15.82 -27.94
C LYS A 643 29.19 -17.25 -27.46
N GLU A 644 28.22 -17.80 -26.76
CA GLU A 644 28.28 -19.15 -26.21
C GLU A 644 28.19 -20.24 -27.29
N TYR A 645 27.48 -19.96 -28.40
CA TYR A 645 27.21 -20.95 -29.44
C TYR A 645 27.99 -20.69 -30.73
N PRO A 646 28.92 -21.59 -31.12
CA PRO A 646 29.73 -21.45 -32.33
C PRO A 646 28.89 -21.32 -33.60
N GLU A 647 27.69 -21.92 -33.63
CA GLU A 647 26.75 -21.86 -34.74
C GLU A 647 26.22 -20.42 -34.99
N MET A 648 26.25 -19.57 -33.98
CA MET A 648 25.79 -18.17 -34.05
C MET A 648 26.93 -17.17 -34.30
N LYS A 649 28.17 -17.67 -34.32
CA LYS A 649 29.36 -16.82 -34.44
C LYS A 649 29.38 -15.88 -35.66
N PRO A 650 29.03 -16.27 -36.92
CA PRO A 650 29.04 -15.35 -38.03
C PRO A 650 28.05 -14.18 -37.87
N PHE A 651 26.91 -14.40 -37.20
CA PHE A 651 25.98 -13.33 -36.88
C PHE A 651 26.53 -12.41 -35.77
N LEU A 652 27.16 -13.00 -34.76
CA LEU A 652 27.84 -12.25 -33.70
C LEU A 652 28.97 -11.40 -34.25
N ASP A 653 29.80 -11.89 -35.18
CA ASP A 653 30.90 -11.16 -35.77
C ASP A 653 30.41 -9.92 -36.57
N LEU A 654 29.26 -10.02 -37.19
CA LEU A 654 28.60 -8.87 -37.84
C LEU A 654 28.03 -7.87 -36.79
N LEU A 655 27.48 -8.37 -35.70
CA LEU A 655 26.90 -7.57 -34.61
C LEU A 655 27.97 -6.85 -33.82
N ASP A 656 29.09 -7.52 -33.53
CA ASP A 656 30.22 -7.07 -32.74
C ASP A 656 31.33 -6.50 -33.57
N GLY A 657 31.30 -5.65 -34.37
CA GLY A 657 32.36 -5.00 -35.19
C GLY A 657 33.86 -5.15 -34.77
N ASN A 658 34.13 -5.80 -33.70
CA ASN A 658 35.41 -6.23 -33.15
C ASN A 658 36.50 -5.15 -33.03
N ASP A 659 36.12 -3.87 -32.76
CA ASP A 659 37.11 -2.81 -32.66
C ASP A 659 36.73 -1.63 -31.74
N GLU A 660 37.73 -0.81 -31.45
CA GLU A 660 37.65 0.40 -30.65
C GLU A 660 36.98 1.59 -31.38
N ASP A 661 36.63 1.45 -32.67
CA ASP A 661 35.95 2.49 -33.42
C ASP A 661 34.49 2.60 -33.04
N SER A 662 34.13 3.64 -32.30
CA SER A 662 32.77 3.90 -31.83
C SER A 662 31.72 4.02 -32.95
N THR A 663 32.12 4.20 -34.20
CA THR A 663 31.19 4.27 -35.34
C THR A 663 30.68 2.90 -35.79
N LYS A 664 31.38 1.81 -35.47
CA LYS A 664 30.98 0.43 -35.74
C LYS A 664 29.86 -0.06 -34.83
N TYR A 665 29.76 0.48 -33.63
CA TYR A 665 28.88 -0.03 -32.54
C TYR A 665 27.50 0.61 -32.43
N ASN A 666 26.88 1.05 -33.55
CA ASN A 666 25.56 1.67 -33.50
C ASN A 666 24.42 0.77 -32.99
N LEU A 667 24.58 -0.54 -33.06
CA LEU A 667 23.56 -1.51 -32.61
C LEU A 667 23.80 -2.00 -31.21
N LEU A 668 25.06 -1.98 -30.75
CA LEU A 668 25.44 -2.38 -29.41
C LEU A 668 25.79 -1.17 -28.57
N ILE A 669 25.44 -1.20 -27.29
CA ILE A 669 25.94 -0.26 -26.30
C ILE A 669 27.25 -0.79 -25.80
N ASN A 670 28.32 -0.07 -26.07
CA ASN A 670 29.63 -0.43 -25.58
C ASN A 670 29.82 0.04 -24.13
N THR A 671 30.58 -0.71 -23.38
CA THR A 671 30.92 -0.43 -21.97
C THR A 671 31.92 0.72 -21.84
N SER A 672 32.66 1.08 -22.90
CA SER A 672 33.56 2.21 -22.92
C SER A 672 32.98 3.35 -23.76
N GLY A 673 32.77 4.53 -23.17
CA GLY A 673 32.34 5.73 -23.87
C GLY A 673 31.11 6.43 -23.28
N THR A 674 30.52 7.36 -23.99
CA THR A 674 29.46 8.29 -23.55
C THR A 674 28.17 7.60 -23.15
N TYR A 675 27.94 6.35 -23.53
CA TYR A 675 26.73 5.56 -23.23
C TYR A 675 26.93 4.53 -22.12
N HIS A 676 27.97 4.65 -21.37
CA HIS A 676 28.18 4.17 -20.03
C HIS A 676 28.12 2.69 -19.70
N SER A 677 29.30 2.13 -19.62
CA SER A 677 29.63 0.90 -18.90
C SER A 677 29.09 0.81 -17.46
N THR A 678 28.81 1.93 -16.80
CA THR A 678 28.33 1.96 -15.41
C THR A 678 26.84 1.72 -15.26
N ASN A 679 26.04 1.87 -16.33
CA ASN A 679 24.58 1.74 -16.29
C ASN A 679 24.07 0.43 -16.89
N TYR A 680 24.96 -0.43 -17.38
CA TYR A 680 24.61 -1.71 -17.98
C TYR A 680 25.32 -2.84 -17.24
N MET A 681 24.61 -3.94 -17.08
CA MET A 681 25.09 -5.08 -16.34
C MET A 681 26.11 -5.90 -17.14
N GLN A 682 25.85 -6.11 -18.43
CA GLN A 682 26.71 -6.83 -19.34
C GLN A 682 27.56 -5.87 -20.17
N ASN A 683 28.64 -6.40 -20.71
CA ASN A 683 29.58 -5.61 -21.50
C ASN A 683 29.00 -4.99 -22.76
N LYS A 684 28.01 -5.66 -23.37
CA LYS A 684 27.39 -5.21 -24.61
C LYS A 684 25.90 -5.58 -24.63
N ASN A 685 25.05 -4.57 -24.74
CA ASN A 685 23.61 -4.71 -24.85
C ASN A 685 23.14 -4.24 -26.23
N ILE A 686 22.02 -4.74 -26.72
CA ILE A 686 21.43 -4.24 -27.95
C ILE A 686 20.76 -2.89 -27.69
N ARG A 687 21.25 -1.87 -28.34
CA ARG A 687 20.86 -0.47 -28.10
C ARG A 687 19.44 -0.13 -28.55
N LEU A 688 18.87 -0.89 -29.49
CA LEU A 688 17.64 -0.54 -30.19
C LEU A 688 16.39 -0.71 -29.33
N PHE A 689 16.38 -1.66 -28.41
CA PHE A 689 15.19 -2.08 -27.63
C PHE A 689 15.39 -1.96 -26.12
N GLU A 690 15.87 -0.81 -25.71
CA GLU A 690 15.92 -0.45 -24.29
C GLU A 690 14.51 -0.46 -23.69
N LYS A 691 14.23 -1.31 -22.71
CA LYS A 691 12.94 -1.48 -22.02
C LYS A 691 11.83 -2.22 -22.79
N TYR A 692 12.16 -2.91 -23.85
CA TYR A 692 11.20 -3.68 -24.65
C TYR A 692 11.59 -5.16 -24.69
N ASN A 693 10.62 -6.03 -24.94
CA ASN A 693 10.89 -7.43 -25.21
C ASN A 693 11.04 -7.61 -26.72
N TYR A 694 11.99 -8.45 -27.15
CA TYR A 694 12.26 -8.63 -28.57
C TYR A 694 12.77 -10.03 -28.91
N THR A 695 12.68 -10.38 -30.23
CA THR A 695 13.16 -11.65 -30.77
C THR A 695 14.34 -11.38 -31.73
N VAL A 696 15.39 -12.20 -31.64
CA VAL A 696 16.51 -12.21 -32.57
C VAL A 696 16.51 -13.51 -33.34
N TYR A 697 16.36 -13.41 -34.64
CA TYR A 697 16.46 -14.55 -35.58
C TYR A 697 17.86 -14.63 -36.13
N VAL A 698 18.58 -15.71 -35.81
CA VAL A 698 19.95 -15.95 -36.23
C VAL A 698 19.94 -16.98 -37.37
N PRO A 699 20.34 -16.62 -38.57
CA PRO A 699 20.47 -17.58 -39.69
C PRO A 699 21.58 -18.57 -39.43
N GLU A 700 21.43 -19.81 -39.94
CA GLU A 700 22.52 -20.80 -39.94
C GLU A 700 23.83 -20.21 -40.49
N ALA A 701 24.95 -20.53 -39.81
CA ALA A 701 26.29 -20.02 -40.14
C ALA A 701 26.64 -20.21 -41.63
N SER A 702 26.30 -21.37 -42.20
CA SER A 702 26.55 -21.70 -43.61
C SER A 702 25.86 -20.73 -44.60
N THR A 703 24.67 -20.27 -44.23
CA THR A 703 23.86 -19.36 -45.10
C THR A 703 24.36 -17.92 -45.02
N ILE A 704 24.86 -17.48 -43.86
CA ILE A 704 25.54 -16.18 -43.72
C ILE A 704 26.87 -16.22 -44.49
N GLN A 705 27.63 -17.30 -44.36
CA GLN A 705 28.91 -17.43 -45.09
C GLN A 705 28.71 -17.38 -46.61
N GLN A 706 27.65 -18.04 -47.12
CA GLN A 706 27.33 -17.95 -48.56
C GLN A 706 27.05 -16.51 -49.02
N LEU A 707 26.41 -15.67 -48.23
CA LEU A 707 26.19 -14.25 -48.56
C LEU A 707 27.50 -13.47 -48.56
N ILE A 708 28.43 -13.78 -47.65
CA ILE A 708 29.75 -13.15 -47.57
C ILE A 708 30.61 -13.56 -48.77
N ASP A 709 30.68 -14.87 -49.09
CA ASP A 709 31.47 -15.41 -50.18
C ASP A 709 30.98 -14.87 -51.52
N ASN A 710 29.67 -14.72 -51.72
CA ASN A 710 29.05 -14.14 -52.92
C ASN A 710 29.06 -12.61 -52.95
N LYS A 711 29.69 -11.95 -51.99
CA LYS A 711 29.81 -10.47 -51.88
C LYS A 711 28.46 -9.74 -51.75
N PHE A 712 27.42 -10.42 -51.30
CA PHE A 712 26.16 -9.77 -50.96
C PHE A 712 26.17 -9.14 -49.58
N LEU A 713 26.81 -9.77 -48.60
CA LEU A 713 26.96 -9.26 -47.23
C LEU A 713 28.44 -8.99 -46.97
N PRO A 714 28.82 -7.71 -46.69
CA PRO A 714 30.21 -7.40 -46.33
C PRO A 714 30.51 -7.74 -44.89
N THR A 715 31.80 -7.81 -44.55
CA THR A 715 32.31 -7.95 -43.19
C THR A 715 32.89 -6.63 -42.68
N TRP A 716 33.30 -6.60 -41.42
CA TRP A 716 33.96 -5.43 -40.84
C TRP A 716 35.39 -5.29 -41.39
N ASP A 717 36.04 -6.37 -41.79
CA ASP A 717 37.33 -6.30 -42.53
C ASP A 717 37.17 -5.57 -43.88
N ASP A 718 36.03 -5.80 -44.58
CA ASP A 718 35.72 -5.06 -45.82
C ASP A 718 35.50 -3.58 -45.55
N TYR A 719 34.92 -3.21 -44.40
CA TYR A 719 34.77 -1.83 -43.95
C TYR A 719 36.16 -1.20 -43.69
N ASP A 720 37.05 -1.87 -42.97
CA ASP A 720 38.36 -1.37 -42.60
C ASP A 720 39.29 -1.24 -43.85
N ALA A 721 39.05 -2.07 -44.84
CA ALA A 721 39.78 -1.99 -46.12
C ALA A 721 39.46 -0.71 -46.91
N GLN A 722 38.40 0.05 -46.61
CA GLN A 722 38.05 1.29 -47.29
C GLN A 722 38.84 2.49 -46.74
N THR A 723 40.12 2.62 -47.20
CA THR A 723 41.07 3.64 -46.70
C THR A 723 41.14 4.86 -47.64
N GLU A 724 41.67 5.97 -47.11
CA GLU A 724 41.95 7.18 -47.90
C GLU A 724 42.91 6.87 -49.06
N GLU A 725 43.85 5.98 -48.89
CA GLU A 725 44.81 5.57 -49.92
C GLU A 725 44.11 4.95 -51.13
N ILE A 726 43.12 4.08 -50.90
CA ILE A 726 42.33 3.42 -51.96
C ILE A 726 41.40 4.40 -52.62
N TRP A 727 40.81 5.34 -51.88
CA TRP A 727 39.77 6.26 -52.39
C TRP A 727 40.30 7.62 -52.81
N GLY A 728 41.56 7.95 -52.55
CA GLY A 728 42.21 9.21 -52.90
C GLY A 728 41.73 10.41 -52.07
N SER A 729 40.75 10.24 -51.18
CA SER A 729 40.37 11.21 -50.16
C SER A 729 39.61 10.57 -49.03
N GLU A 730 39.76 11.12 -47.79
CA GLU A 730 39.05 10.64 -46.61
C GLU A 730 37.51 10.77 -46.77
N ASP A 731 37.00 11.79 -47.47
CA ASP A 731 35.55 11.94 -47.71
C ASP A 731 34.98 10.81 -48.51
N LYS A 732 35.68 10.37 -49.59
CA LYS A 732 35.26 9.22 -50.41
C LYS A 732 35.39 7.90 -49.61
N ALA A 733 36.48 7.71 -48.88
CA ALA A 733 36.66 6.56 -48.01
C ALA A 733 35.56 6.47 -46.95
N ARG A 734 35.18 7.57 -46.35
CA ARG A 734 34.09 7.65 -45.37
C ARG A 734 32.72 7.27 -45.96
N LYS A 735 32.46 7.71 -47.18
CA LYS A 735 31.21 7.30 -47.92
C LYS A 735 31.19 5.80 -48.18
N ALA A 736 32.34 5.22 -48.59
CA ALA A 736 32.48 3.79 -48.82
C ALA A 736 32.28 2.97 -47.55
N ARG A 737 32.92 3.37 -46.46
CA ARG A 737 32.70 2.78 -45.14
C ARG A 737 31.25 2.89 -44.70
N ALA A 738 30.58 4.03 -44.94
CA ALA A 738 29.16 4.22 -44.61
C ALA A 738 28.25 3.26 -45.37
N LEU A 739 28.54 2.96 -46.65
CA LEU A 739 27.82 1.98 -47.44
C LEU A 739 27.95 0.57 -46.83
N ILE A 740 29.18 0.13 -46.58
CA ILE A 740 29.47 -1.17 -45.97
C ILE A 740 28.70 -1.31 -44.62
N ARG A 741 28.86 -0.35 -43.76
CA ARG A 741 28.17 -0.33 -42.46
C ARG A 741 26.64 -0.39 -42.60
N THR A 742 26.09 0.35 -43.57
CA THR A 742 24.65 0.38 -43.80
C THR A 742 24.12 -0.98 -44.22
N ARG A 743 24.85 -1.72 -45.06
CA ARG A 743 24.44 -3.08 -45.45
C ARG A 743 24.44 -4.03 -44.28
N ILE A 744 25.50 -4.04 -43.45
CA ILE A 744 25.58 -4.87 -42.23
C ILE A 744 24.43 -4.53 -41.29
N PHE A 745 24.21 -3.24 -40.98
CA PHE A 745 23.17 -2.84 -40.03
C PHE A 745 21.75 -3.09 -40.56
N ASN A 746 21.49 -2.94 -41.85
CA ASN A 746 20.19 -3.23 -42.40
C ASN A 746 19.87 -4.73 -42.31
N PHE A 747 20.87 -5.59 -42.60
CA PHE A 747 20.73 -7.02 -42.42
C PHE A 747 20.42 -7.37 -40.94
N LEU A 748 21.22 -6.91 -40.00
CA LEU A 748 21.05 -7.20 -38.59
C LEU A 748 19.70 -6.68 -38.06
N ARG A 749 19.36 -5.43 -38.36
CA ARG A 749 18.10 -4.81 -37.90
C ARG A 749 16.84 -5.53 -38.39
N TYR A 750 16.88 -6.12 -39.57
CA TYR A 750 15.75 -6.87 -40.09
C TYR A 750 15.58 -8.24 -39.41
N HIS A 751 16.63 -8.76 -38.76
CA HIS A 751 16.61 -10.00 -37.98
C HIS A 751 16.26 -9.78 -36.50
N ILE A 752 15.97 -8.54 -36.12
CA ILE A 752 15.57 -8.18 -34.76
C ILE A 752 14.14 -7.63 -34.80
N GLN A 753 13.23 -8.33 -34.15
CA GLN A 753 11.80 -8.07 -34.14
C GLN A 753 11.32 -7.63 -32.76
N ASP A 754 10.38 -6.68 -32.69
CA ASP A 754 9.65 -6.32 -31.48
C ASP A 754 8.79 -7.50 -30.97
N ASN A 755 8.66 -7.62 -29.67
CA ASN A 755 8.08 -8.74 -28.93
C ASN A 755 8.92 -10.03 -28.91
N ALA A 756 8.99 -10.64 -27.75
CA ALA A 756 9.65 -11.93 -27.53
C ALA A 756 8.66 -13.07 -27.79
N ILE A 757 8.86 -13.82 -28.84
CA ILE A 757 7.99 -14.90 -29.30
C ILE A 757 8.62 -16.26 -28.96
N TYR A 758 7.86 -17.11 -28.32
CA TYR A 758 8.32 -18.44 -27.87
C TYR A 758 7.49 -19.57 -28.47
N ILE A 759 8.14 -20.62 -28.94
CA ILE A 759 7.49 -21.87 -29.31
C ILE A 759 6.99 -22.54 -28.04
N GLY A 760 5.70 -22.92 -27.99
CA GLY A 760 5.09 -23.53 -26.81
C GLY A 760 4.56 -22.53 -25.79
N ALA A 761 4.49 -21.23 -26.11
CA ALA A 761 3.73 -20.26 -25.36
C ALA A 761 2.32 -20.15 -25.93
N THR A 762 1.39 -19.58 -25.16
CA THR A 762 0.01 -19.29 -25.64
C THR A 762 0.08 -18.48 -26.94
N PRO A 763 -0.39 -19.05 -28.07
CA PRO A 763 -0.32 -18.34 -29.33
C PRO A 763 -1.35 -17.20 -29.37
N PRO A 764 -1.15 -16.17 -30.18
CA PRO A 764 -2.17 -15.17 -30.45
C PRO A 764 -3.44 -15.78 -31.04
N ASP A 765 -4.62 -15.25 -30.67
CA ASP A 765 -5.93 -15.73 -31.17
C ASP A 765 -6.05 -15.71 -32.71
N GLU A 766 -5.47 -14.68 -33.32
CA GLU A 766 -5.45 -14.54 -34.80
C GLU A 766 -4.02 -14.70 -35.30
N GLN A 767 -3.79 -15.64 -36.19
CA GLN A 767 -2.49 -15.90 -36.79
C GLN A 767 -2.60 -15.97 -38.33
N PRO A 768 -1.54 -15.65 -39.04
CA PRO A 768 -0.24 -15.12 -38.60
C PRO A 768 -0.30 -13.64 -38.14
N VAL A 769 0.53 -13.26 -37.21
CA VAL A 769 0.62 -11.89 -36.67
C VAL A 769 1.79 -11.13 -37.28
N ARG A 770 1.61 -9.83 -37.51
CA ARG A 770 2.69 -8.94 -37.95
C ARG A 770 3.34 -8.25 -36.77
N TYR A 771 4.67 -8.34 -36.72
CA TYR A 771 5.52 -7.62 -35.79
C TYR A 771 6.53 -6.75 -36.50
N GLU A 772 6.77 -5.55 -35.99
CA GLU A 772 7.77 -4.64 -36.57
C GLU A 772 9.19 -5.12 -36.28
N THR A 773 10.11 -4.84 -37.19
CA THR A 773 11.55 -5.08 -37.01
C THR A 773 12.27 -3.79 -36.62
N ALA A 774 13.54 -3.87 -36.23
CA ALA A 774 14.38 -2.70 -36.01
C ALA A 774 14.80 -1.98 -37.31
N LYS A 775 14.45 -2.51 -38.47
CA LYS A 775 14.77 -1.93 -39.78
C LYS A 775 13.73 -0.89 -40.24
N LEU A 776 14.14 0.38 -40.26
CA LEU A 776 13.32 1.47 -40.75
C LEU A 776 13.35 1.52 -42.28
N ASN A 777 12.19 1.69 -42.96
CA ASN A 777 12.08 2.05 -44.35
C ASN A 777 12.28 3.57 -44.48
N PRO A 778 13.35 4.04 -45.18
CA PRO A 778 13.66 5.46 -45.26
C PRO A 778 12.62 6.25 -46.08
N GLU A 779 11.88 5.60 -46.99
CA GLU A 779 10.90 6.25 -47.87
C GLU A 779 9.57 6.50 -47.12
N THR A 780 9.12 5.50 -46.39
CA THR A 780 7.81 5.55 -45.70
C THR A 780 7.91 6.02 -44.25
N GLN A 781 9.10 6.05 -43.70
CA GLN A 781 9.38 6.31 -42.27
C GLN A 781 8.67 5.32 -41.32
N LYS A 782 8.32 4.12 -41.81
CA LYS A 782 7.76 3.02 -41.05
C LYS A 782 8.77 1.88 -40.93
N PHE A 783 8.67 1.12 -39.85
CA PHE A 783 9.48 -0.08 -39.72
C PHE A 783 9.00 -1.18 -40.69
N PHE A 784 9.93 -1.95 -41.21
CA PHE A 784 9.60 -3.20 -41.91
C PHE A 784 9.06 -4.19 -40.89
N SER A 785 8.15 -5.06 -41.32
CA SER A 785 7.56 -6.09 -40.48
C SER A 785 7.90 -7.50 -40.93
N LEU A 786 7.81 -8.44 -39.99
CA LEU A 786 7.78 -9.88 -40.25
C LEU A 786 6.38 -10.42 -39.97
N MET A 787 6.01 -11.50 -40.63
CA MET A 787 4.76 -12.21 -40.43
C MET A 787 5.04 -13.52 -39.66
N ILE A 788 4.58 -13.61 -38.47
CA ILE A 788 4.89 -14.70 -37.53
C ILE A 788 3.71 -15.64 -37.39
N ASP A 789 3.97 -16.91 -37.55
CA ASP A 789 3.05 -18.01 -37.29
C ASP A 789 3.70 -18.96 -36.29
N VAL A 790 3.12 -19.11 -35.10
CA VAL A 790 3.72 -19.84 -33.98
C VAL A 790 2.70 -20.74 -33.31
N ASP A 791 3.12 -21.95 -32.95
CA ASP A 791 2.35 -22.92 -32.19
C ASP A 791 3.21 -23.58 -31.08
N ASP A 792 2.70 -24.64 -30.45
CA ASP A 792 3.42 -25.37 -29.42
C ASP A 792 4.71 -26.08 -29.91
N ASN A 793 4.90 -26.25 -31.19
CA ASN A 793 5.97 -27.06 -31.77
C ASN A 793 6.81 -26.35 -32.82
N SER A 794 6.33 -25.25 -33.38
CA SER A 794 6.97 -24.60 -34.52
C SER A 794 6.82 -23.07 -34.49
N LEU A 795 7.75 -22.39 -35.14
CA LEU A 795 7.67 -20.97 -35.44
C LEU A 795 8.13 -20.71 -36.87
N THR A 796 7.28 -20.07 -37.64
CA THR A 796 7.53 -19.69 -39.06
C THR A 796 7.60 -18.19 -39.19
N VAL A 797 8.63 -17.68 -39.88
CA VAL A 797 8.90 -16.27 -40.11
C VAL A 797 8.70 -15.94 -41.59
N GLY A 798 7.62 -15.27 -41.92
CA GLY A 798 7.35 -14.71 -43.24
C GLY A 798 8.07 -13.36 -43.42
N TYR A 799 8.81 -13.17 -44.49
CA TYR A 799 9.63 -11.99 -44.74
C TYR A 799 9.43 -11.39 -46.13
N GLY A 800 9.81 -10.13 -46.31
CA GLY A 800 9.71 -9.39 -47.58
C GLY A 800 9.03 -8.03 -47.45
N THR A 801 8.86 -7.37 -48.60
CA THR A 801 8.41 -5.97 -48.68
C THR A 801 6.95 -5.77 -48.30
N ASP A 802 6.10 -6.75 -48.57
CA ASP A 802 4.65 -6.69 -48.35
C ASP A 802 4.07 -8.04 -47.91
N GLU A 803 2.80 -8.05 -47.62
CA GLU A 803 2.07 -9.23 -47.14
C GLU A 803 2.11 -10.42 -48.12
N LYS A 804 2.08 -10.13 -49.40
CA LYS A 804 2.14 -11.17 -50.43
C LYS A 804 3.50 -11.86 -50.43
N ALA A 805 4.58 -11.08 -50.32
CA ALA A 805 5.94 -11.59 -50.22
C ALA A 805 6.11 -12.38 -48.92
N GLN A 806 5.62 -11.86 -47.79
CA GLN A 806 5.70 -12.51 -46.48
C GLN A 806 4.92 -13.83 -46.40
N LYS A 807 3.83 -13.99 -47.15
CA LYS A 807 3.12 -15.25 -47.29
C LYS A 807 3.86 -16.27 -48.15
N ALA A 808 4.62 -15.81 -49.14
CA ALA A 808 5.34 -16.65 -50.11
C ALA A 808 6.75 -17.03 -49.66
N GLN A 809 7.44 -16.15 -48.92
CA GLN A 809 8.83 -16.33 -48.49
C GLN A 809 8.84 -16.57 -46.98
N LYS A 810 9.26 -17.77 -46.57
CA LYS A 810 9.24 -18.19 -45.17
C LYS A 810 10.59 -18.77 -44.77
N ARG A 811 10.91 -18.60 -43.46
CA ARG A 811 11.96 -19.31 -42.75
C ARG A 811 11.35 -20.01 -41.55
N HIS A 812 12.02 -21.09 -41.15
CA HIS A 812 11.58 -21.88 -40.01
C HIS A 812 12.62 -21.83 -38.89
N VAL A 813 12.16 -21.76 -37.68
CA VAL A 813 13.02 -21.94 -36.51
C VAL A 813 13.45 -23.42 -36.46
N ILE A 814 14.73 -23.63 -36.27
CA ILE A 814 15.32 -24.96 -36.15
C ILE A 814 15.14 -25.46 -34.73
N THR A 815 14.21 -26.37 -34.54
CA THR A 815 13.92 -26.92 -33.21
C THR A 815 14.81 -28.11 -32.85
N ASN A 816 15.51 -28.71 -33.83
CA ASN A 816 16.49 -29.74 -33.55
C ASN A 816 17.81 -29.14 -33.06
N GLY A 817 18.36 -29.66 -31.96
CA GLY A 817 19.65 -29.20 -31.42
C GLY A 817 19.54 -28.17 -30.31
N GLY A 818 18.35 -27.71 -29.95
CA GLY A 818 18.13 -26.87 -28.78
C GLY A 818 18.53 -25.40 -28.91
N LEU A 819 18.82 -24.90 -30.12
CA LEU A 819 19.21 -23.50 -30.35
C LEU A 819 17.97 -22.61 -30.68
N TYR A 820 16.93 -22.78 -29.90
CA TYR A 820 15.70 -21.99 -29.97
C TYR A 820 15.16 -21.72 -28.55
N ASN A 821 14.29 -20.74 -28.43
CA ASN A 821 13.77 -20.28 -27.13
C ASN A 821 14.91 -19.95 -26.14
N LEU A 822 16.06 -19.48 -26.64
CA LEU A 822 17.17 -19.08 -25.77
C LEU A 822 16.79 -17.75 -25.12
N MET A 823 16.55 -17.79 -23.84
CA MET A 823 16.14 -16.62 -23.05
C MET A 823 17.34 -15.71 -22.78
N CYS A 824 17.14 -14.42 -22.97
CA CYS A 824 18.14 -13.38 -22.68
C CYS A 824 17.48 -12.27 -21.91
N ARG A 825 18.25 -11.59 -21.04
CA ARG A 825 17.78 -10.41 -20.33
C ARG A 825 18.86 -9.35 -20.27
N GLU A 826 18.51 -8.13 -20.60
CA GLU A 826 19.39 -6.98 -20.58
C GLU A 826 18.90 -5.96 -19.57
N TYR A 827 19.76 -5.53 -18.67
CA TYR A 827 19.42 -4.65 -17.57
C TYR A 827 19.94 -3.24 -17.78
N TRP A 828 19.12 -2.27 -17.39
CA TRP A 828 19.43 -0.86 -17.36
C TRP A 828 19.53 -0.41 -15.92
N LEU A 829 20.71 0.04 -15.49
CA LEU A 829 21.04 0.29 -14.11
C LEU A 829 21.15 1.79 -13.84
N SER A 830 20.83 2.18 -12.62
CA SER A 830 21.08 3.52 -12.07
C SER A 830 22.02 3.43 -10.86
N GLY A 831 22.77 4.51 -10.57
CA GLY A 831 23.73 4.53 -9.47
C GLY A 831 25.12 4.04 -9.88
N SER A 832 25.97 3.74 -8.89
CA SER A 832 27.36 3.36 -9.11
C SER A 832 27.85 2.29 -8.13
N GLY A 833 28.89 1.54 -8.52
CA GLY A 833 29.51 0.51 -7.68
C GLY A 833 28.52 -0.54 -7.20
N THR A 834 28.63 -0.96 -5.95
CA THR A 834 27.73 -1.95 -5.31
C THR A 834 26.37 -1.38 -4.90
N GLY A 835 26.12 -0.09 -5.15
CA GLY A 835 24.86 0.61 -4.88
C GLY A 835 23.94 0.75 -6.09
N ARG A 836 24.24 0.06 -7.20
CA ARG A 836 23.44 0.11 -8.42
C ARG A 836 22.06 -0.54 -8.21
N LYS A 837 21.04 0.05 -8.86
CA LYS A 837 19.64 -0.43 -8.86
C LYS A 837 19.22 -0.79 -10.27
N ILE A 838 18.33 -1.76 -10.37
CA ILE A 838 17.65 -2.09 -11.62
C ILE A 838 16.62 -0.99 -11.88
N ASN A 839 16.80 -0.25 -12.97
CA ASN A 839 15.89 0.79 -13.40
C ASN A 839 14.82 0.22 -14.38
N SER A 840 15.26 -0.65 -15.26
CA SER A 840 14.41 -1.42 -16.16
C SER A 840 15.18 -2.61 -16.73
N SER A 841 14.48 -3.51 -17.41
CA SER A 841 15.07 -4.59 -18.18
C SER A 841 14.36 -4.79 -19.50
N SER A 842 15.07 -5.43 -20.46
CA SER A 842 14.51 -5.95 -21.70
C SER A 842 14.70 -7.46 -21.70
N ASP A 843 13.64 -8.18 -22.01
CA ASP A 843 13.69 -9.64 -22.13
C ASP A 843 13.67 -10.00 -23.62
N ALA A 844 14.65 -10.79 -24.05
CA ALA A 844 14.79 -11.19 -25.43
C ALA A 844 14.83 -12.71 -25.56
N VAL A 845 14.51 -13.18 -26.76
CA VAL A 845 14.65 -14.57 -27.13
C VAL A 845 15.44 -14.68 -28.42
N VAL A 846 16.34 -15.65 -28.48
CA VAL A 846 17.15 -15.95 -29.66
C VAL A 846 16.71 -17.29 -30.25
N HIS A 847 16.53 -17.31 -31.58
CA HIS A 847 16.21 -18.50 -32.36
C HIS A 847 17.17 -18.67 -33.53
N LEU A 848 17.66 -19.88 -33.74
CA LEU A 848 18.33 -20.26 -34.97
C LEU A 848 17.28 -20.55 -36.04
N ILE A 849 17.46 -19.96 -37.26
CA ILE A 849 16.57 -20.13 -38.42
C ILE A 849 17.31 -20.73 -39.60
N ASP A 850 16.56 -21.40 -40.48
CA ASP A 850 17.06 -22.14 -41.63
C ASP A 850 17.61 -21.30 -42.80
N GLY A 851 17.70 -19.98 -42.61
CA GLY A 851 18.30 -19.08 -43.60
C GLY A 851 17.99 -17.59 -43.32
N PRO A 852 18.65 -16.69 -44.06
CA PRO A 852 18.53 -15.26 -43.84
C PRO A 852 17.16 -14.69 -44.27
N LEU A 853 16.78 -13.60 -43.61
CA LEU A 853 15.61 -12.79 -43.90
C LEU A 853 15.99 -11.59 -44.79
N PHE A 854 15.21 -11.33 -45.85
CA PHE A 854 15.44 -10.23 -46.75
C PHE A 854 14.23 -9.26 -46.70
N TYR A 855 14.49 -8.00 -46.41
CA TYR A 855 13.45 -6.96 -46.38
C TYR A 855 12.97 -6.60 -47.82
N ASP A 856 13.89 -6.71 -48.80
CA ASP A 856 13.65 -6.57 -50.23
C ASP A 856 14.74 -7.32 -51.01
N ASN A 857 14.76 -7.19 -52.33
CA ASN A 857 15.77 -7.82 -53.17
C ASN A 857 17.06 -7.00 -53.28
N SER A 858 17.18 -5.83 -52.61
CA SER A 858 18.33 -4.94 -52.81
C SER A 858 19.64 -5.55 -52.30
N LEU A 859 19.55 -6.37 -51.25
CA LEU A 859 20.75 -7.05 -50.71
C LEU A 859 21.38 -8.04 -51.69
N THR A 860 20.55 -8.73 -52.49
CA THR A 860 21.00 -9.75 -53.46
C THR A 860 20.96 -9.30 -54.91
N ALA A 861 20.46 -8.09 -55.22
CA ALA A 861 20.39 -7.54 -56.54
C ALA A 861 21.75 -7.10 -57.09
N LYS A 862 22.62 -6.59 -56.16
CA LYS A 862 23.97 -6.16 -56.46
C LYS A 862 24.90 -6.60 -55.32
N THR A 863 26.16 -6.88 -55.66
CA THR A 863 27.23 -7.03 -54.69
C THR A 863 27.57 -5.69 -54.08
N TRP A 864 28.12 -5.68 -52.83
CA TRP A 864 28.63 -4.44 -52.24
C TRP A 864 29.85 -3.90 -52.99
N GLU A 865 30.62 -4.75 -53.71
CA GLU A 865 31.72 -4.36 -54.56
C GLU A 865 31.22 -3.56 -55.77
N GLU A 866 30.14 -3.98 -56.40
CA GLU A 866 29.49 -3.26 -57.52
C GLU A 866 28.97 -1.88 -57.06
N GLU A 867 28.42 -1.77 -55.90
CA GLU A 867 27.96 -0.49 -55.32
C GLU A 867 29.15 0.45 -55.02
N LEU A 868 30.29 -0.09 -54.52
CA LEU A 868 31.49 0.70 -54.30
C LEU A 868 32.10 1.20 -55.62
N GLU A 869 32.06 0.39 -56.67
CA GLU A 869 32.48 0.82 -58.01
C GLU A 869 31.60 1.98 -58.56
N GLU A 870 30.29 1.88 -58.36
CA GLU A 870 29.38 3.00 -58.71
C GLU A 870 29.72 4.26 -57.90
N LEU A 871 30.06 4.13 -56.61
CA LEU A 871 30.43 5.24 -55.77
C LEU A 871 31.77 5.89 -56.20
N LYS A 872 32.71 5.10 -56.79
CA LYS A 872 33.97 5.64 -57.33
C LYS A 872 33.74 6.48 -58.59
N ASN A 873 32.75 6.07 -59.43
CA ASN A 873 32.44 6.68 -60.72
C ASN A 873 31.57 7.94 -60.61
N ASN A 874 30.92 8.14 -59.40
CA ASN A 874 30.18 9.35 -59.03
C ASN A 874 31.03 10.27 -58.15
#